data_28c5a3fd85096c49af24dc4d2f7e2215
#
_entry.id   28c5a3fd85096c49af24dc4d2f7e2215
#
_cell.length_a   1.000
_cell.length_b   1.000
_cell.length_c   1.000
_cell.angle_alpha   90.00
_cell.angle_beta   90.00
_cell.angle_gamma   90.00
#
_symmetry.space_group_name_H-M   'P 1'
#
loop_
_entity.id
_entity.type
_entity.pdbx_description
1 polymer ?
#
loop_
_entity_poly.entity_id
_entity_poly.type
_entity_poly.pdbx_seq_one_letter_code
_entity_poly.pdbx_strand_id
1 'polypeptide(L)'
;VSSPDGRPHEESSSREGSSPHERRGPRARRAAYPLIAVGAVGALALTALPAWTAVAAPSATAVISEVYGGGGNSGATLTRDFVELANAGSEVFDLSAYSVQYLPGTASASSQWQVTALSGSLAAGGHYLVGEGTGSGGTTALPTPDAAGSIAMSATTGTIALVSGTTALTCKTAADCTADSRVLDVVGYGTAVVREGSGPATGASNTASVARADSLADTDDNATDLTAATPSPVNSAGQTPDSGGGEGGGGGGTTDPGTVRVHDIQGTTRLSPYAGKAVTRVPGIVTGVRTSGSKGYWIQDPEADADARTSEGVFVYTGSTTPTVAVGDSVLVTGRVTEYHPSSTSQSVTEITGPTATVVSAGNALPEPVKLDGTTIPDAYTPEADGGSIEALALEPGSYALDFFESLEGMRTTFTDARVVGATDAYDELWVTVKPDEHPTKRGGTLYSSYAEPNTGRVKVASLDTTGPVANVGDELSGTTTGPLDYSTFGGYIVQATQLGTLASEGLKQEVTRRQKGDELAVATYNVENLDALDPQGKFDRLAAGVAVNLNSPDIVALEEIQDDNGATNDGTVTSEETLTRFTTAIRAAGGPRYSWRYIAPANNQDGGEPGGNIRQVFLFNPKRVSFTDRAGGDATTATSVVKTRKGAHLTYSPGRINPTSDAWDSSRKPLVGEFVFHGEPVFVIANHFTSKGGDQPLHGRYQQPARSSETQRAAQAAEVNTFVKSLLAADKDAKAVVLGDLNDFEFSRTVTTLTSGGVLRPLITTLPPAERYTYVYDGNSQTLDHTLTTPAVTHFDYDVVHINAEFADQASDHDPQIVRIDVSRCRGH
;
A
#
# COMPACT_ATOMS: atom_id res chain seq x y z
N VAL A 1 49.86 -29.16 -31.11
CA VAL A 1 50.28 -30.51 -31.50
C VAL A 1 49.34 -31.50 -30.87
N SER A 2 48.52 -32.12 -31.73
CA SER A 2 47.95 -33.47 -31.73
C SER A 2 47.00 -33.90 -30.60
N SER A 3 45.71 -34.00 -30.94
CA SER A 3 44.84 -35.16 -30.62
C SER A 3 45.34 -36.44 -31.26
N PRO A 4 44.87 -37.71 -31.00
CA PRO A 4 43.44 -38.02 -31.17
C PRO A 4 42.83 -39.18 -30.34
N ASP A 5 41.46 -39.25 -30.47
CA ASP A 5 40.57 -40.43 -30.70
C ASP A 5 40.24 -41.46 -29.63
N GLY A 6 38.93 -41.73 -29.56
CA GLY A 6 38.37 -43.01 -29.15
C GLY A 6 36.91 -42.99 -28.68
N ARG A 7 35.92 -42.97 -29.64
CA ARG A 7 34.55 -43.51 -29.44
C ARG A 7 34.59 -45.02 -29.78
N PRO A 8 33.52 -45.86 -29.65
CA PRO A 8 32.07 -45.52 -29.58
C PRO A 8 31.16 -46.51 -28.80
N HIS A 9 29.79 -46.26 -28.90
CA HIS A 9 28.60 -47.15 -28.92
C HIS A 9 28.12 -47.73 -27.60
N GLU A 10 26.80 -47.92 -27.31
CA GLU A 10 25.52 -47.79 -28.04
C GLU A 10 24.36 -47.79 -27.04
N GLU A 11 23.30 -47.12 -27.43
CA GLU A 11 21.85 -47.34 -27.37
C GLU A 11 21.18 -47.95 -26.12
N SER A 12 20.05 -47.38 -25.61
CA SER A 12 18.73 -47.37 -26.22
C SER A 12 17.67 -46.68 -25.32
N SER A 13 16.87 -45.86 -25.96
CA SER A 13 15.40 -45.70 -25.91
C SER A 13 14.68 -45.62 -24.55
N SER A 14 13.91 -44.61 -24.24
CA SER A 14 12.63 -44.21 -24.79
C SER A 14 11.85 -43.31 -23.85
N ARG A 15 11.30 -42.26 -24.46
CA ARG A 15 10.00 -41.67 -24.24
C ARG A 15 9.65 -40.82 -23.00
N GLU A 16 9.49 -39.54 -23.29
CA GLU A 16 8.31 -38.72 -23.12
C GLU A 16 7.78 -38.43 -21.70
N GLY A 17 7.68 -37.15 -21.42
CA GLY A 17 6.83 -36.63 -20.39
C GLY A 17 7.20 -35.22 -19.98
N SER A 18 6.96 -34.23 -20.86
CA SER A 18 6.93 -32.84 -20.51
C SER A 18 5.71 -32.56 -19.62
N SER A 19 5.90 -31.88 -18.49
CA SER A 19 4.82 -31.26 -17.73
C SER A 19 5.27 -29.87 -17.28
N PRO A 20 4.40 -28.88 -17.40
CA PRO A 20 4.74 -27.50 -17.11
C PRO A 20 4.70 -27.18 -15.62
N HIS A 21 5.58 -26.31 -15.18
CA HIS A 21 5.57 -25.73 -13.84
C HIS A 21 4.35 -24.84 -13.67
N GLU A 22 3.34 -25.32 -12.93
CA GLU A 22 2.30 -24.48 -12.35
C GLU A 22 2.84 -23.73 -11.14
N ARG A 23 2.88 -22.42 -11.22
CA ARG A 23 3.08 -21.53 -10.07
C ARG A 23 1.78 -21.51 -9.24
N ARG A 24 1.86 -21.94 -7.99
CA ARG A 24 0.75 -21.90 -7.03
C ARG A 24 0.89 -20.66 -6.14
N GLY A 25 -0.09 -19.78 -6.21
CA GLY A 25 -0.30 -18.74 -5.23
C GLY A 25 -0.75 -19.31 -3.87
N PRO A 26 -0.68 -18.54 -2.77
CA PRO A 26 -0.99 -19.04 -1.42
C PRO A 26 -2.49 -19.30 -1.29
N ARG A 27 -2.87 -20.56 -1.10
CA ARG A 27 -4.25 -20.95 -0.77
C ARG A 27 -4.38 -21.11 0.75
N ALA A 28 -5.31 -20.36 1.31
CA ALA A 28 -5.78 -20.54 2.68
C ALA A 28 -6.21 -22.00 2.94
N ARG A 29 -5.70 -22.59 4.02
CA ARG A 29 -6.06 -23.94 4.47
C ARG A 29 -7.43 -23.90 5.15
N ARG A 30 -8.43 -24.54 4.55
CA ARG A 30 -9.63 -25.01 5.25
C ARG A 30 -9.37 -26.41 5.77
N ALA A 31 -9.53 -26.57 7.07
CA ALA A 31 -9.51 -27.89 7.72
C ALA A 31 -10.77 -28.69 7.34
N ALA A 32 -10.57 -29.92 6.86
CA ALA A 32 -11.64 -30.88 6.62
C ALA A 32 -11.61 -31.95 7.73
N TYR A 33 -12.73 -32.15 8.38
CA TYR A 33 -12.97 -33.30 9.27
C TYR A 33 -13.60 -34.46 8.47
N PRO A 34 -13.30 -35.71 8.76
CA PRO A 34 -13.75 -36.86 7.98
C PRO A 34 -15.18 -37.30 8.35
N LEU A 35 -15.95 -37.63 7.34
CA LEU A 35 -17.22 -38.34 7.48
C LEU A 35 -16.95 -39.82 7.82
N ILE A 36 -17.60 -40.32 8.87
CA ILE A 36 -17.77 -41.74 9.12
C ILE A 36 -19.23 -42.09 8.80
N ALA A 37 -19.42 -42.98 7.84
CA ALA A 37 -20.73 -43.54 7.49
C ALA A 37 -20.95 -44.80 8.36
N VAL A 38 -22.12 -44.88 9.02
CA VAL A 38 -22.67 -46.15 9.56
C VAL A 38 -24.17 -46.19 9.22
N GLY A 39 -24.53 -47.29 8.64
CA GLY A 39 -25.87 -47.52 8.09
C GLY A 39 -26.93 -47.98 9.11
N ALA A 40 -28.13 -47.92 8.60
CA ALA A 40 -29.46 -48.14 9.02
C ALA A 40 -29.78 -49.27 10.02
N VAL A 41 -30.82 -49.03 10.85
CA VAL A 41 -32.08 -49.80 10.84
C VAL A 41 -33.10 -49.09 11.77
N GLY A 42 -34.36 -49.05 11.35
CA GLY A 42 -35.43 -48.20 11.86
C GLY A 42 -36.09 -48.60 13.15
N ALA A 43 -36.80 -47.62 13.75
CA ALA A 43 -38.02 -47.84 14.54
C ALA A 43 -38.83 -46.53 14.55
N LEU A 44 -40.11 -46.57 14.18
CA LEU A 44 -41.07 -45.48 14.29
C LEU A 44 -41.29 -45.12 15.77
N ALA A 45 -41.01 -43.84 16.12
CA ALA A 45 -41.63 -43.21 17.28
C ALA A 45 -42.09 -41.82 16.89
N LEU A 46 -43.41 -41.59 16.90
CA LEU A 46 -43.99 -40.27 16.80
C LEU A 46 -43.59 -39.46 18.04
N THR A 47 -42.70 -38.49 17.84
CA THR A 47 -42.49 -37.38 18.79
C THR A 47 -42.69 -36.08 18.02
N ALA A 48 -43.40 -35.15 18.68
CA ALA A 48 -43.76 -33.86 18.16
C ALA A 48 -42.54 -33.10 17.58
N LEU A 49 -42.64 -32.69 16.34
CA LEU A 49 -41.71 -31.76 15.72
C LEU A 49 -41.86 -30.40 16.40
N PRO A 50 -40.75 -29.73 16.77
CA PRO A 50 -40.83 -28.32 17.09
C PRO A 50 -41.29 -27.58 15.84
N ALA A 51 -42.21 -26.62 16.02
CA ALA A 51 -42.62 -25.71 14.98
C ALA A 51 -41.39 -25.00 14.43
N TRP A 52 -41.08 -25.25 13.18
CA TRP A 52 -40.12 -24.42 12.44
C TRP A 52 -40.81 -23.05 12.31
N THR A 53 -40.25 -22.02 12.94
CA THR A 53 -40.57 -20.64 12.64
C THR A 53 -40.29 -20.47 11.15
N ALA A 54 -41.28 -20.14 10.36
CA ALA A 54 -41.12 -19.80 8.98
C ALA A 54 -40.20 -18.55 8.95
N VAL A 55 -38.99 -18.69 8.46
CA VAL A 55 -38.15 -17.54 8.02
C VAL A 55 -38.90 -16.99 6.82
N ALA A 56 -39.11 -15.68 6.76
CA ALA A 56 -39.65 -15.02 5.60
C ALA A 56 -38.82 -15.44 4.37
N ALA A 57 -39.46 -15.78 3.27
CA ALA A 57 -38.73 -16.07 2.04
C ALA A 57 -38.10 -14.77 1.53
N PRO A 58 -36.90 -14.83 0.90
CA PRO A 58 -36.27 -13.65 0.31
C PRO A 58 -37.23 -12.82 -0.54
N SER A 59 -37.13 -11.48 -0.46
CA SER A 59 -38.04 -10.61 -1.20
C SER A 59 -37.81 -10.73 -2.70
N ALA A 60 -38.83 -11.21 -3.41
CA ALA A 60 -38.79 -11.44 -4.86
C ALA A 60 -39.37 -10.27 -5.65
N THR A 61 -39.78 -9.18 -5.00
CA THR A 61 -40.49 -8.07 -5.63
C THR A 61 -39.85 -6.73 -5.35
N ALA A 62 -40.21 -6.04 -4.25
CA ALA A 62 -39.59 -4.75 -3.89
C ALA A 62 -38.53 -4.96 -2.82
N VAL A 63 -37.31 -4.41 -3.05
CA VAL A 63 -36.15 -4.49 -2.14
C VAL A 63 -35.63 -3.09 -1.85
N ILE A 64 -34.95 -2.91 -0.73
CA ILE A 64 -34.15 -1.72 -0.42
C ILE A 64 -32.84 -1.85 -1.19
N SER A 65 -32.66 -1.05 -2.24
CA SER A 65 -31.50 -1.12 -3.13
C SER A 65 -30.32 -0.33 -2.61
N GLU A 66 -30.56 0.83 -1.97
CA GLU A 66 -29.47 1.69 -1.45
C GLU A 66 -29.92 2.45 -0.20
N VAL A 67 -28.99 2.60 0.78
CA VAL A 67 -29.22 3.37 2.01
C VAL A 67 -28.04 4.31 2.25
N TYR A 68 -28.32 5.60 2.38
CA TYR A 68 -27.35 6.64 2.70
C TYR A 68 -27.83 7.53 3.83
N GLY A 69 -27.18 7.47 4.99
CA GLY A 69 -27.46 8.29 6.18
C GLY A 69 -26.44 9.39 6.42
N GLY A 70 -25.57 9.67 5.45
CA GLY A 70 -24.52 10.70 5.56
C GLY A 70 -24.93 12.09 5.10
N GLY A 71 -26.11 12.22 4.51
CA GLY A 71 -26.59 13.43 3.85
C GLY A 71 -26.64 14.65 4.78
N GLY A 72 -26.13 15.77 4.29
CA GLY A 72 -26.12 17.01 5.07
C GLY A 72 -25.12 17.07 6.23
N ASN A 73 -24.33 16.04 6.45
CA ASN A 73 -23.24 16.05 7.42
C ASN A 73 -22.01 16.81 6.89
N SER A 74 -21.10 17.18 7.78
CA SER A 74 -19.82 17.79 7.38
C SER A 74 -19.00 16.77 6.57
N GLY A 75 -18.58 17.16 5.37
CA GLY A 75 -17.85 16.29 4.44
C GLY A 75 -18.74 15.29 3.68
N ALA A 76 -20.06 15.42 3.75
CA ALA A 76 -20.98 14.59 2.97
C ALA A 76 -20.97 14.95 1.48
N THR A 77 -21.27 13.97 0.63
CA THR A 77 -21.45 14.17 -0.81
C THR A 77 -22.80 14.83 -1.08
N LEU A 78 -23.87 14.29 -0.50
CA LEU A 78 -25.23 14.77 -0.72
C LEU A 78 -25.73 15.62 0.43
N THR A 79 -26.64 16.55 0.13
CA THR A 79 -27.24 17.46 1.12
C THR A 79 -28.35 16.82 1.97
N ARG A 80 -28.72 15.56 1.68
CA ARG A 80 -29.88 14.89 2.26
C ARG A 80 -29.65 13.37 2.38
N ASP A 81 -30.16 12.78 3.47
CA ASP A 81 -30.27 11.32 3.63
C ASP A 81 -31.29 10.73 2.65
N PHE A 82 -31.09 9.48 2.23
CA PHE A 82 -32.04 8.79 1.38
C PHE A 82 -32.09 7.28 1.59
N VAL A 83 -33.23 6.71 1.19
CA VAL A 83 -33.44 5.28 0.98
C VAL A 83 -33.95 5.09 -0.44
N GLU A 84 -33.34 4.20 -1.20
CA GLU A 84 -33.84 3.82 -2.53
C GLU A 84 -34.44 2.44 -2.48
N LEU A 85 -35.55 2.26 -3.14
CA LEU A 85 -36.21 0.99 -3.37
C LEU A 85 -36.10 0.61 -4.84
N ALA A 86 -35.94 -0.68 -5.14
CA ALA A 86 -35.97 -1.21 -6.49
C ALA A 86 -36.95 -2.37 -6.61
N ASN A 87 -37.57 -2.54 -7.79
CA ASN A 87 -38.45 -3.64 -8.07
C ASN A 87 -37.68 -4.76 -8.79
N ALA A 88 -37.35 -5.81 -8.06
CA ALA A 88 -36.70 -7.00 -8.61
C ALA A 88 -37.68 -7.96 -9.31
N GLY A 89 -39.01 -7.69 -9.24
CA GLY A 89 -40.04 -8.45 -9.86
C GLY A 89 -40.39 -8.00 -11.29
N SER A 90 -41.27 -8.75 -11.95
CA SER A 90 -41.70 -8.48 -13.31
C SER A 90 -43.02 -7.69 -13.39
N GLU A 91 -43.66 -7.41 -12.27
CA GLU A 91 -44.96 -6.72 -12.20
C GLU A 91 -44.80 -5.39 -11.45
N VAL A 92 -45.70 -4.44 -11.71
CA VAL A 92 -45.75 -3.17 -10.98
C VAL A 92 -46.11 -3.41 -9.53
N PHE A 93 -45.35 -2.81 -8.60
CA PHE A 93 -45.56 -2.92 -7.17
C PHE A 93 -46.22 -1.64 -6.62
N ASP A 94 -47.41 -1.77 -5.98
CA ASP A 94 -48.15 -0.64 -5.39
C ASP A 94 -47.63 -0.32 -4.02
N LEU A 95 -46.99 0.87 -3.86
CA LEU A 95 -46.41 1.36 -2.63
C LEU A 95 -47.38 2.11 -1.70
N SER A 96 -48.61 2.34 -2.11
CA SER A 96 -49.60 3.19 -1.38
C SER A 96 -49.95 2.68 0.02
N ALA A 97 -49.69 1.42 0.31
CA ALA A 97 -49.97 0.79 1.60
C ALA A 97 -48.66 0.50 2.39
N TYR A 98 -47.52 1.07 1.98
CA TYR A 98 -46.20 0.74 2.56
C TYR A 98 -45.55 1.96 3.20
N SER A 99 -44.52 1.69 3.98
CA SER A 99 -43.63 2.71 4.58
C SER A 99 -42.20 2.23 4.65
N VAL A 100 -41.26 3.17 4.56
CA VAL A 100 -39.88 2.98 5.00
C VAL A 100 -39.82 3.34 6.48
N GLN A 101 -39.18 2.48 7.29
CA GLN A 101 -39.03 2.72 8.71
C GLN A 101 -37.56 2.60 9.14
N TYR A 102 -37.10 3.52 10.00
CA TYR A 102 -35.74 3.59 10.50
C TYR A 102 -35.67 3.33 12.00
N LEU A 103 -34.64 2.53 12.41
CA LEU A 103 -34.26 2.32 13.80
C LEU A 103 -32.77 2.60 13.97
N PRO A 104 -32.32 3.39 14.99
CA PRO A 104 -30.91 3.57 15.28
C PRO A 104 -30.16 2.26 15.49
N GLY A 105 -28.94 2.11 14.98
CA GLY A 105 -28.16 0.86 15.02
C GLY A 105 -27.88 0.30 16.41
N THR A 106 -27.78 1.19 17.42
CA THR A 106 -27.60 0.83 18.84
C THR A 106 -28.94 0.84 19.59
N ALA A 107 -29.98 0.32 18.96
CA ALA A 107 -31.33 0.35 19.52
C ALA A 107 -31.41 -0.28 20.92
N SER A 108 -32.08 0.42 21.83
CA SER A 108 -32.43 -0.03 23.18
C SER A 108 -33.94 -0.25 23.31
N ALA A 109 -34.40 -0.73 24.45
CA ALA A 109 -35.81 -0.91 24.72
C ALA A 109 -36.65 0.38 24.59
N SER A 110 -36.02 1.56 24.77
CA SER A 110 -36.68 2.87 24.61
C SER A 110 -36.64 3.46 23.19
N SER A 111 -35.85 2.88 22.29
CA SER A 111 -35.78 3.35 20.89
C SER A 111 -37.10 3.13 20.17
N GLN A 112 -37.48 4.03 19.30
CA GLN A 112 -38.71 3.97 18.51
C GLN A 112 -38.36 3.91 17.04
N TRP A 113 -39.11 3.11 16.27
CA TRP A 113 -39.06 3.14 14.81
C TRP A 113 -39.65 4.46 14.31
N GLN A 114 -38.95 5.16 13.44
CA GLN A 114 -39.42 6.36 12.76
C GLN A 114 -39.96 5.94 11.40
N VAL A 115 -41.01 6.61 10.91
CA VAL A 115 -41.82 6.13 9.77
C VAL A 115 -41.94 7.22 8.71
N THR A 116 -41.63 6.88 7.46
CA THR A 116 -41.96 7.65 6.26
C THR A 116 -42.93 6.85 5.41
N ALA A 117 -44.16 7.36 5.25
CA ALA A 117 -45.17 6.72 4.43
C ALA A 117 -44.87 6.87 2.95
N LEU A 118 -45.13 5.81 2.17
CA LEU A 118 -44.93 5.80 0.74
C LEU A 118 -46.29 6.03 -0.02
N SER A 119 -46.18 6.34 -1.32
CA SER A 119 -47.32 6.53 -2.18
C SER A 119 -46.97 6.19 -3.62
N GLY A 120 -47.96 5.94 -4.46
CA GLY A 120 -47.76 5.60 -5.87
C GLY A 120 -47.28 4.17 -6.10
N SER A 121 -46.53 3.92 -7.15
CA SER A 121 -46.15 2.57 -7.59
C SER A 121 -44.73 2.51 -8.08
N LEU A 122 -44.12 1.37 -7.93
CA LEU A 122 -42.76 1.04 -8.37
C LEU A 122 -42.87 0.12 -9.59
N ALA A 123 -42.43 0.63 -10.75
CA ALA A 123 -42.48 -0.12 -12.01
C ALA A 123 -41.55 -1.36 -11.97
N ALA A 124 -41.86 -2.40 -12.76
CA ALA A 124 -40.98 -3.55 -12.91
C ALA A 124 -39.58 -3.11 -13.37
N GLY A 125 -38.53 -3.51 -12.66
CA GLY A 125 -37.17 -3.09 -12.92
C GLY A 125 -36.88 -1.60 -12.67
N GLY A 126 -37.83 -0.86 -12.07
CA GLY A 126 -37.68 0.57 -11.76
C GLY A 126 -37.20 0.83 -10.34
N HIS A 127 -36.90 2.11 -10.09
CA HIS A 127 -36.44 2.64 -8.80
C HIS A 127 -37.46 3.59 -8.17
N TYR A 128 -37.36 3.82 -6.87
CA TYR A 128 -38.20 4.76 -6.12
C TYR A 128 -37.37 5.38 -4.98
N LEU A 129 -37.21 6.69 -5.01
CA LEU A 129 -36.33 7.43 -4.10
C LEU A 129 -37.12 8.04 -2.94
N VAL A 130 -36.74 7.70 -1.72
CA VAL A 130 -37.25 8.28 -0.48
C VAL A 130 -36.22 9.25 0.07
N GLY A 131 -36.43 10.54 -0.03
CA GLY A 131 -35.54 11.54 0.57
C GLY A 131 -35.90 11.76 2.03
N GLU A 132 -34.91 11.68 2.94
CA GLU A 132 -35.09 11.76 4.38
C GLU A 132 -34.51 13.05 4.98
N GLY A 133 -33.78 13.00 6.09
CA GLY A 133 -33.22 14.17 6.79
C GLY A 133 -32.30 15.04 5.94
N THR A 134 -32.32 16.35 6.18
CA THR A 134 -31.42 17.31 5.52
C THR A 134 -30.48 17.96 6.54
N GLY A 135 -29.30 18.37 6.10
CA GLY A 135 -28.35 19.13 6.93
C GLY A 135 -27.70 20.28 6.17
N SER A 136 -26.73 20.91 6.79
CA SER A 136 -26.01 22.05 6.21
C SER A 136 -24.75 21.66 5.43
N GLY A 137 -24.32 20.41 5.52
CA GLY A 137 -23.22 19.84 4.74
C GLY A 137 -23.68 19.22 3.43
N GLY A 138 -22.72 18.71 2.67
CA GLY A 138 -22.95 18.21 1.32
C GLY A 138 -22.98 19.30 0.27
N THR A 139 -22.66 18.93 -0.97
CA THR A 139 -22.59 19.89 -2.09
C THR A 139 -23.62 19.59 -3.17
N THR A 140 -24.13 18.36 -3.23
CA THR A 140 -25.01 17.90 -4.29
C THR A 140 -26.42 17.61 -3.75
N ALA A 141 -27.43 18.12 -4.42
CA ALA A 141 -28.83 17.85 -4.07
C ALA A 141 -29.26 16.47 -4.59
N LEU A 142 -30.21 15.81 -3.88
CA LEU A 142 -30.92 14.65 -4.44
C LEU A 142 -31.70 15.06 -5.70
N PRO A 143 -31.91 14.13 -6.65
CA PRO A 143 -33.00 14.30 -7.63
C PRO A 143 -34.34 14.43 -6.87
N THR A 144 -35.35 14.98 -7.49
CA THR A 144 -36.65 15.13 -6.82
C THR A 144 -37.11 13.77 -6.27
N PRO A 145 -37.18 13.58 -4.94
CA PRO A 145 -37.58 12.32 -4.36
C PRO A 145 -39.05 11.98 -4.67
N ASP A 146 -39.35 10.70 -4.86
CA ASP A 146 -40.70 10.21 -5.08
C ASP A 146 -41.54 10.26 -3.79
N ALA A 147 -40.88 10.10 -2.64
CA ALA A 147 -41.44 10.38 -1.32
C ALA A 147 -40.45 11.18 -0.46
N ALA A 148 -40.98 11.98 0.45
CA ALA A 148 -40.17 12.82 1.33
C ALA A 148 -40.54 12.61 2.80
N GLY A 149 -39.55 12.25 3.59
CA GLY A 149 -39.57 12.19 5.05
C GLY A 149 -38.65 13.23 5.66
N SER A 150 -38.43 13.08 6.95
CA SER A 150 -37.53 13.96 7.75
C SER A 150 -36.70 13.19 8.74
N ILE A 151 -36.51 11.91 8.53
CA ILE A 151 -35.74 11.03 9.45
C ILE A 151 -34.25 11.36 9.30
N ALA A 152 -33.62 11.82 10.38
CA ALA A 152 -32.18 11.99 10.44
C ALA A 152 -31.52 10.62 10.71
N MET A 153 -30.99 10.00 9.66
CA MET A 153 -30.32 8.70 9.75
C MET A 153 -28.87 8.88 10.18
N SER A 154 -28.32 7.85 10.81
CA SER A 154 -26.88 7.86 11.12
C SER A 154 -26.05 7.49 9.90
N ALA A 155 -24.97 8.22 9.64
CA ALA A 155 -24.06 7.93 8.53
C ALA A 155 -23.40 6.53 8.60
N THR A 156 -23.24 5.98 9.81
CA THR A 156 -22.37 4.81 10.02
C THR A 156 -23.09 3.58 10.56
N THR A 157 -24.33 3.72 11.09
CA THR A 157 -25.03 2.58 11.70
C THR A 157 -26.52 2.83 11.81
N GLY A 158 -27.34 1.89 11.40
CA GLY A 158 -28.79 1.97 11.47
C GLY A 158 -29.46 0.77 10.84
N THR A 159 -30.80 0.72 10.97
CA THR A 159 -31.64 -0.29 10.30
C THR A 159 -32.74 0.40 9.53
N ILE A 160 -32.93 0.02 8.29
CA ILE A 160 -34.07 0.39 7.46
C ILE A 160 -34.93 -0.87 7.25
N ALA A 161 -36.25 -0.70 7.31
CA ALA A 161 -37.21 -1.74 6.96
C ALA A 161 -38.24 -1.22 5.94
N LEU A 162 -38.55 -2.01 4.92
CA LEU A 162 -39.70 -1.84 4.04
C LEU A 162 -40.89 -2.58 4.65
N VAL A 163 -41.96 -1.86 5.01
CA VAL A 163 -43.04 -2.37 5.87
C VAL A 163 -44.39 -2.14 5.24
N SER A 164 -45.23 -3.19 5.21
CA SER A 164 -46.65 -3.10 4.86
C SER A 164 -47.42 -2.41 5.99
N GLY A 165 -47.98 -1.24 5.69
CA GLY A 165 -48.68 -0.35 6.63
C GLY A 165 -47.76 0.79 7.09
N THR A 166 -48.42 1.77 7.77
CA THR A 166 -47.72 3.00 8.28
C THR A 166 -47.63 3.04 9.80
N THR A 167 -47.99 1.94 10.48
CA THR A 167 -47.83 1.81 11.92
C THR A 167 -46.38 1.40 12.26
N ALA A 168 -45.72 2.16 13.12
CA ALA A 168 -44.35 1.85 13.53
C ALA A 168 -44.18 0.43 14.05
N LEU A 169 -43.09 -0.23 13.67
CA LEU A 169 -42.68 -1.49 14.22
C LEU A 169 -42.40 -1.38 15.72
N THR A 170 -42.49 -2.50 16.45
CA THR A 170 -42.19 -2.55 17.87
C THR A 170 -41.03 -3.50 18.20
N CYS A 171 -40.69 -4.36 17.26
CA CYS A 171 -39.56 -5.30 17.38
C CYS A 171 -38.22 -4.59 17.57
N LYS A 172 -37.28 -5.20 18.28
CA LYS A 172 -35.94 -4.67 18.60
C LYS A 172 -34.84 -5.71 18.42
N THR A 173 -35.16 -6.90 18.01
CA THR A 173 -34.19 -7.94 17.68
C THR A 173 -34.32 -8.35 16.21
N ALA A 174 -33.27 -8.86 15.63
CA ALA A 174 -33.29 -9.36 14.25
C ALA A 174 -34.42 -10.42 14.09
N ALA A 175 -34.46 -11.42 14.96
CA ALA A 175 -35.45 -12.51 14.90
C ALA A 175 -36.89 -12.03 15.01
N ASP A 176 -37.19 -11.03 15.85
CA ASP A 176 -38.56 -10.51 16.02
C ASP A 176 -38.99 -9.67 14.82
N CYS A 177 -38.05 -8.91 14.22
CA CYS A 177 -38.37 -8.04 13.10
C CYS A 177 -38.49 -8.82 11.80
N THR A 178 -37.66 -9.78 11.53
CA THR A 178 -37.77 -10.64 10.34
C THR A 178 -38.95 -11.65 10.46
N ALA A 179 -39.46 -11.90 11.66
CA ALA A 179 -40.69 -12.70 11.88
C ALA A 179 -41.98 -11.89 11.79
N ASP A 180 -41.93 -10.55 11.72
CA ASP A 180 -43.11 -9.69 11.57
C ASP A 180 -43.59 -9.72 10.13
N SER A 181 -44.73 -10.33 9.87
CA SER A 181 -45.29 -10.51 8.52
C SER A 181 -45.54 -9.20 7.74
N ARG A 182 -45.38 -8.05 8.37
CA ARG A 182 -45.50 -6.74 7.70
C ARG A 182 -44.19 -6.33 7.05
N VAL A 183 -43.06 -6.88 7.50
CA VAL A 183 -41.72 -6.57 7.00
C VAL A 183 -41.46 -7.30 5.70
N LEU A 184 -41.12 -6.60 4.65
CA LEU A 184 -40.78 -7.15 3.34
C LEU A 184 -39.28 -7.30 3.17
N ASP A 185 -38.51 -6.32 3.61
CA ASP A 185 -37.06 -6.30 3.50
C ASP A 185 -36.48 -5.48 4.66
N VAL A 186 -35.31 -5.91 5.18
CA VAL A 186 -34.59 -5.21 6.26
C VAL A 186 -33.11 -5.04 5.89
N VAL A 187 -32.64 -3.84 5.92
CA VAL A 187 -31.21 -3.52 5.75
C VAL A 187 -30.64 -2.96 7.05
N GLY A 188 -29.82 -3.74 7.75
CA GLY A 188 -29.00 -3.30 8.86
C GLY A 188 -27.58 -2.99 8.40
N TYR A 189 -27.06 -1.81 8.76
CA TYR A 189 -25.71 -1.41 8.39
C TYR A 189 -24.86 -0.96 9.60
N GLY A 190 -23.53 -1.05 9.48
CA GLY A 190 -22.58 -0.73 10.52
C GLY A 190 -22.62 -1.70 11.70
N THR A 191 -23.07 -1.25 12.87
CA THR A 191 -23.21 -2.06 14.09
C THR A 191 -24.67 -2.38 14.43
N ALA A 192 -25.56 -2.37 13.45
CA ALA A 192 -26.99 -2.57 13.63
C ALA A 192 -27.31 -3.91 14.31
N VAL A 193 -28.13 -3.86 15.37
CA VAL A 193 -28.58 -5.06 16.09
C VAL A 193 -29.76 -5.74 15.41
N VAL A 194 -30.56 -4.98 14.64
CA VAL A 194 -31.65 -5.52 13.78
C VAL A 194 -31.13 -5.56 12.36
N ARG A 195 -31.09 -6.73 11.75
CA ARG A 195 -30.55 -7.00 10.42
C ARG A 195 -30.98 -8.38 9.93
N GLU A 196 -30.75 -8.66 8.70
CA GLU A 196 -30.87 -10.00 8.12
C GLU A 196 -29.53 -10.72 8.10
N GLY A 197 -29.56 -12.03 8.26
CA GLY A 197 -28.47 -12.97 8.06
C GLY A 197 -27.30 -12.87 9.06
N SER A 198 -26.11 -13.09 8.53
CA SER A 198 -24.89 -13.31 9.31
C SER A 198 -24.33 -12.03 9.95
N GLY A 199 -24.55 -10.86 9.32
CA GLY A 199 -24.03 -9.57 9.79
C GLY A 199 -24.71 -8.39 9.13
N PRO A 200 -24.49 -7.15 9.64
CA PRO A 200 -24.93 -5.94 8.97
C PRO A 200 -24.02 -5.63 7.77
N ALA A 201 -24.53 -4.85 6.82
CA ALA A 201 -23.70 -4.27 5.76
C ALA A 201 -22.62 -3.33 6.35
N THR A 202 -21.45 -3.31 5.77
CA THR A 202 -20.29 -2.54 6.28
C THR A 202 -19.88 -1.40 5.33
N GLY A 203 -19.16 -0.41 5.86
CA GLY A 203 -18.55 0.64 5.06
C GLY A 203 -19.39 1.92 4.86
N ALA A 204 -20.61 2.00 5.42
CA ALA A 204 -21.40 3.24 5.42
C ALA A 204 -20.65 4.38 6.13
N SER A 205 -20.68 5.59 5.54
CA SER A 205 -20.02 6.79 6.06
C SER A 205 -20.70 8.09 5.56
N ASN A 206 -20.11 9.24 5.87
CA ASN A 206 -20.57 10.51 5.30
C ASN A 206 -20.43 10.58 3.76
N THR A 207 -19.56 9.77 3.17
CA THR A 207 -19.30 9.77 1.72
C THR A 207 -19.65 8.45 1.03
N ALA A 208 -20.09 7.44 1.77
CA ALA A 208 -20.44 6.12 1.24
C ALA A 208 -21.81 5.66 1.73
N SER A 209 -22.63 5.15 0.82
CA SER A 209 -23.84 4.39 1.06
C SER A 209 -23.55 2.90 1.27
N VAL A 210 -24.57 2.11 1.57
CA VAL A 210 -24.58 0.67 1.36
C VAL A 210 -25.61 0.33 0.28
N ALA A 211 -25.19 -0.39 -0.76
CA ALA A 211 -26.00 -0.67 -1.94
C ALA A 211 -25.93 -2.13 -2.33
N ARG A 212 -27.04 -2.65 -2.89
CA ARG A 212 -27.10 -3.95 -3.55
C ARG A 212 -26.44 -3.87 -4.92
N ALA A 213 -25.92 -4.98 -5.42
CA ALA A 213 -25.47 -5.09 -6.81
C ALA A 213 -26.64 -4.95 -7.79
N ASP A 214 -26.34 -4.67 -9.06
CA ASP A 214 -27.34 -4.50 -10.15
C ASP A 214 -28.29 -5.70 -10.30
N SER A 215 -27.93 -6.86 -9.79
CA SER A 215 -28.78 -8.06 -9.79
C SER A 215 -29.97 -7.94 -8.83
N LEU A 216 -29.97 -6.97 -7.91
CA LEU A 216 -30.95 -6.77 -6.85
C LEU A 216 -31.23 -8.06 -6.02
N ALA A 217 -30.26 -8.96 -5.98
CA ALA A 217 -30.39 -10.21 -5.24
C ALA A 217 -30.59 -9.94 -3.75
N ASP A 218 -31.59 -10.60 -3.18
CA ASP A 218 -31.87 -10.61 -1.77
C ASP A 218 -31.78 -12.06 -1.28
N THR A 219 -30.80 -12.30 -0.42
CA THR A 219 -30.53 -13.63 0.14
C THR A 219 -30.85 -13.72 1.64
N ASP A 220 -31.56 -12.72 2.18
CA ASP A 220 -31.78 -12.52 3.62
C ASP A 220 -30.44 -12.45 4.42
N ASP A 221 -29.39 -11.89 3.83
CA ASP A 221 -28.08 -11.68 4.51
C ASP A 221 -27.43 -10.35 4.10
N ASN A 222 -27.62 -9.29 4.90
CA ASN A 222 -27.16 -7.95 4.60
C ASN A 222 -25.63 -7.85 4.42
N ALA A 223 -24.85 -8.69 5.08
CA ALA A 223 -23.39 -8.73 4.91
C ALA A 223 -22.96 -9.29 3.54
N THR A 224 -23.81 -10.07 2.89
CA THR A 224 -23.58 -10.66 1.57
C THR A 224 -24.18 -9.81 0.45
N ASP A 225 -25.37 -9.25 0.70
CA ASP A 225 -26.18 -8.63 -0.34
C ASP A 225 -25.82 -7.16 -0.59
N LEU A 226 -25.26 -6.46 0.43
CA LEU A 226 -24.97 -5.03 0.34
C LEU A 226 -23.49 -4.74 0.58
N THR A 227 -22.95 -3.84 -0.22
CA THR A 227 -21.56 -3.38 -0.11
C THR A 227 -21.51 -1.85 -0.04
N ALA A 228 -20.38 -1.33 0.48
CA ALA A 228 -20.14 0.10 0.45
C ALA A 228 -20.03 0.62 -1.00
N ALA A 229 -20.72 1.70 -1.30
CA ALA A 229 -20.76 2.31 -2.62
C ALA A 229 -20.74 3.85 -2.52
N THR A 230 -20.36 4.50 -3.60
CA THR A 230 -20.61 5.95 -3.73
C THR A 230 -22.13 6.16 -3.85
N PRO A 231 -22.74 7.08 -3.07
CA PRO A 231 -24.18 7.30 -3.13
C PRO A 231 -24.64 7.67 -4.55
N SER A 232 -25.54 6.87 -5.10
CA SER A 232 -26.03 6.97 -6.49
C SER A 232 -27.56 6.92 -6.63
N PRO A 233 -28.31 7.72 -5.87
CA PRO A 233 -29.77 7.63 -5.82
C PRO A 233 -30.45 7.89 -7.15
N VAL A 234 -31.42 7.03 -7.51
CA VAL A 234 -32.25 7.15 -8.72
C VAL A 234 -33.72 7.25 -8.32
N ASN A 235 -34.45 8.24 -8.83
CA ASN A 235 -35.91 8.33 -8.62
C ASN A 235 -36.70 7.56 -9.68
N SER A 236 -38.01 7.49 -9.51
CA SER A 236 -38.91 6.75 -10.42
C SER A 236 -38.91 7.27 -11.87
N ALA A 237 -38.47 8.47 -12.10
CA ALA A 237 -38.26 9.05 -13.44
C ALA A 237 -36.90 8.75 -14.05
N GLY A 238 -36.05 7.96 -13.38
CA GLY A 238 -34.68 7.64 -13.80
C GLY A 238 -33.70 8.82 -13.64
N GLN A 239 -34.07 9.84 -12.85
CA GLN A 239 -33.20 10.96 -12.58
C GLN A 239 -32.21 10.63 -11.46
N THR A 240 -30.96 11.04 -11.66
CA THR A 240 -29.88 10.98 -10.68
C THR A 240 -29.55 12.39 -10.15
N PRO A 241 -28.75 12.55 -9.08
CA PRO A 241 -28.23 13.85 -8.71
C PRO A 241 -27.60 14.52 -9.93
N ASP A 242 -27.93 15.79 -10.17
CA ASP A 242 -27.45 16.61 -11.31
C ASP A 242 -28.08 16.35 -12.70
N SER A 243 -29.12 15.51 -12.82
CA SER A 243 -29.92 15.48 -14.05
C SER A 243 -30.87 16.69 -14.18
N GLY A 244 -30.32 17.91 -14.22
CA GLY A 244 -31.05 19.14 -14.48
C GLY A 244 -31.40 19.26 -15.96
N GLY A 245 -32.66 19.03 -16.26
CA GLY A 245 -33.49 19.34 -17.39
C GLY A 245 -32.88 19.47 -18.80
N GLY A 246 -33.12 18.46 -19.65
CA GLY A 246 -33.03 18.55 -21.09
C GLY A 246 -33.92 17.48 -21.73
N GLU A 247 -34.99 17.90 -22.37
CA GLU A 247 -36.01 17.01 -22.95
C GLU A 247 -35.47 16.12 -24.08
N GLY A 248 -35.86 14.88 -24.00
CA GLY A 248 -36.38 14.02 -24.98
C GLY A 248 -35.69 13.81 -26.36
N GLY A 249 -35.38 12.58 -26.66
CA GLY A 249 -35.19 12.17 -28.04
C GLY A 249 -34.71 10.75 -28.16
N GLY A 250 -35.65 9.83 -28.29
CA GLY A 250 -35.37 8.43 -28.59
C GLY A 250 -34.76 8.23 -29.97
N GLY A 251 -33.90 7.23 -30.06
CA GLY A 251 -33.83 6.36 -31.20
C GLY A 251 -32.75 6.61 -32.23
N GLY A 252 -32.00 5.61 -32.49
CA GLY A 252 -31.28 5.45 -33.75
C GLY A 252 -29.80 5.82 -33.63
N GLY A 253 -28.92 4.81 -33.67
CA GLY A 253 -27.49 4.99 -33.67
C GLY A 253 -27.03 5.93 -34.77
N THR A 254 -26.79 7.18 -34.44
CA THR A 254 -25.99 8.09 -35.25
C THR A 254 -24.53 7.89 -34.85
N THR A 255 -23.62 7.94 -35.82
CA THR A 255 -22.18 7.88 -35.60
C THR A 255 -21.60 9.26 -35.29
N ASP A 256 -22.44 10.25 -34.99
CA ASP A 256 -21.99 11.62 -34.72
C ASP A 256 -21.48 11.73 -33.26
N PRO A 257 -20.30 12.30 -33.04
CA PRO A 257 -19.77 12.55 -31.69
C PRO A 257 -20.63 13.52 -30.89
N GLY A 258 -20.48 13.49 -29.57
CA GLY A 258 -20.97 14.53 -28.67
C GLY A 258 -20.19 15.84 -28.85
N THR A 259 -20.65 16.90 -28.17
CA THR A 259 -19.97 18.21 -28.18
C THR A 259 -18.85 18.32 -27.17
N VAL A 260 -18.77 17.41 -26.16
CA VAL A 260 -17.74 17.39 -25.13
C VAL A 260 -16.58 16.54 -25.63
N ARG A 261 -15.36 17.09 -25.56
CA ARG A 261 -14.13 16.41 -25.95
C ARG A 261 -13.36 15.97 -24.68
N VAL A 262 -12.33 15.15 -24.84
CA VAL A 262 -11.52 14.67 -23.71
C VAL A 262 -10.81 15.84 -23.02
N HIS A 263 -10.22 16.78 -23.72
CA HIS A 263 -9.58 17.97 -23.16
C HIS A 263 -10.54 18.89 -22.38
N ASP A 264 -11.83 18.93 -22.77
CA ASP A 264 -12.87 19.62 -21.97
C ASP A 264 -13.09 18.92 -20.63
N ILE A 265 -13.06 17.58 -20.63
CA ILE A 265 -13.20 16.74 -19.42
C ILE A 265 -12.00 16.94 -18.52
N GLN A 266 -10.79 16.85 -19.04
CA GLN A 266 -9.56 16.99 -18.27
C GLN A 266 -9.39 18.40 -17.67
N GLY A 267 -9.60 19.44 -18.48
CA GLY A 267 -9.45 20.82 -18.06
C GLY A 267 -8.00 21.23 -17.88
N THR A 268 -7.77 22.32 -17.13
CA THR A 268 -6.44 22.94 -16.95
C THR A 268 -5.91 22.88 -15.51
N THR A 269 -6.52 22.05 -14.69
CA THR A 269 -6.13 21.72 -13.30
C THR A 269 -6.21 20.22 -13.14
N ARG A 270 -5.72 19.65 -12.01
CA ARG A 270 -5.85 18.23 -11.71
C ARG A 270 -7.28 17.77 -11.39
N LEU A 271 -8.19 18.72 -11.27
CA LEU A 271 -9.60 18.42 -11.03
C LEU A 271 -10.41 18.77 -12.27
N SER A 272 -11.09 17.80 -12.82
CA SER A 272 -11.94 17.96 -13.99
C SER A 272 -13.05 18.98 -13.76
N PRO A 273 -13.27 19.94 -14.66
CA PRO A 273 -14.44 20.81 -14.63
C PRO A 273 -15.76 20.05 -14.86
N TYR A 274 -15.67 18.78 -15.26
CA TYR A 274 -16.80 17.86 -15.44
C TYR A 274 -16.97 16.86 -14.29
N ALA A 275 -16.16 16.95 -13.24
CA ALA A 275 -16.30 16.07 -12.07
C ALA A 275 -17.75 16.00 -11.58
N GLY A 276 -18.27 14.79 -11.43
CA GLY A 276 -19.67 14.55 -11.05
C GLY A 276 -20.70 14.71 -12.17
N LYS A 277 -20.35 15.13 -13.40
CA LYS A 277 -21.30 15.36 -14.49
C LYS A 277 -21.36 14.16 -15.45
N ALA A 278 -22.54 13.95 -16.04
CA ALA A 278 -22.70 13.02 -17.14
C ALA A 278 -22.15 13.62 -18.45
N VAL A 279 -21.50 12.77 -19.23
CA VAL A 279 -21.02 13.08 -20.58
C VAL A 279 -21.60 12.08 -21.58
N THR A 280 -21.88 12.54 -22.80
CA THR A 280 -22.52 11.70 -23.81
C THR A 280 -21.70 11.68 -25.08
N ARG A 281 -21.42 10.45 -25.56
CA ARG A 281 -20.77 10.22 -26.87
C ARG A 281 -19.42 10.95 -27.03
N VAL A 282 -18.62 10.93 -25.97
CA VAL A 282 -17.24 11.47 -26.00
C VAL A 282 -16.43 10.64 -27.01
N PRO A 283 -15.86 11.27 -28.04
CA PRO A 283 -15.09 10.55 -29.04
C PRO A 283 -13.68 10.25 -28.57
N GLY A 284 -13.13 9.13 -29.02
CA GLY A 284 -11.71 8.80 -28.78
C GLY A 284 -11.30 7.53 -29.51
N ILE A 285 -10.00 7.35 -29.63
CA ILE A 285 -9.38 6.12 -30.10
C ILE A 285 -8.89 5.34 -28.88
N VAL A 286 -9.24 4.06 -28.78
CA VAL A 286 -8.76 3.19 -27.70
C VAL A 286 -7.25 2.98 -27.84
N THR A 287 -6.49 3.35 -26.81
CA THR A 287 -5.02 3.34 -26.80
C THR A 287 -4.43 2.24 -25.92
N GLY A 288 -5.21 1.70 -24.96
CA GLY A 288 -4.83 0.60 -24.07
C GLY A 288 -6.06 -0.04 -23.46
N VAL A 289 -5.98 -1.32 -23.11
CA VAL A 289 -7.08 -2.08 -22.47
C VAL A 289 -6.53 -2.85 -21.27
N ARG A 290 -7.09 -2.60 -20.09
CA ARG A 290 -6.73 -3.28 -18.84
C ARG A 290 -7.81 -4.28 -18.45
N THR A 291 -7.47 -5.57 -18.45
CA THR A 291 -8.41 -6.68 -18.23
C THR A 291 -8.30 -7.31 -16.85
N SER A 292 -7.37 -6.84 -16.01
CA SER A 292 -7.14 -7.32 -14.65
C SER A 292 -7.12 -6.17 -13.65
N GLY A 293 -7.34 -6.45 -12.38
CA GLY A 293 -7.41 -5.39 -11.34
C GLY A 293 -8.59 -4.45 -11.58
N SER A 294 -8.33 -3.15 -11.54
CA SER A 294 -9.29 -2.08 -11.91
C SER A 294 -9.47 -2.06 -13.42
N LYS A 295 -10.45 -2.82 -13.92
CA LYS A 295 -10.65 -3.00 -15.36
C LYS A 295 -11.15 -1.74 -16.05
N GLY A 296 -10.73 -1.57 -17.28
CA GLY A 296 -11.10 -0.42 -18.10
C GLY A 296 -10.24 -0.30 -19.35
N TYR A 297 -10.32 0.83 -19.99
CA TYR A 297 -9.52 1.13 -21.18
C TYR A 297 -9.27 2.63 -21.28
N TRP A 298 -8.20 3.02 -21.91
CA TRP A 298 -7.88 4.42 -22.19
C TRP A 298 -8.36 4.79 -23.57
N ILE A 299 -8.96 5.97 -23.71
CA ILE A 299 -9.24 6.60 -24.99
C ILE A 299 -8.45 7.89 -25.09
N GLN A 300 -8.02 8.20 -26.29
CA GLN A 300 -7.37 9.48 -26.60
C GLN A 300 -8.06 10.14 -27.79
N ASP A 301 -8.32 11.44 -27.61
CA ASP A 301 -8.93 12.23 -28.68
C ASP A 301 -7.93 12.41 -29.84
N PRO A 302 -8.30 12.08 -31.09
CA PRO A 302 -7.42 12.30 -32.24
C PRO A 302 -7.34 13.77 -32.69
N GLU A 303 -8.22 14.63 -32.17
CA GLU A 303 -8.29 16.07 -32.51
C GLU A 303 -7.89 16.88 -31.26
N ALA A 304 -6.56 16.95 -31.03
CA ALA A 304 -6.00 17.69 -29.91
C ALA A 304 -6.31 19.20 -30.02
N ASP A 305 -6.50 19.84 -28.86
CA ASP A 305 -6.52 21.29 -28.80
C ASP A 305 -5.10 21.88 -28.79
N ALA A 306 -4.95 23.18 -28.60
CA ALA A 306 -3.66 23.86 -28.58
C ALA A 306 -3.17 24.19 -27.18
N ASP A 307 -3.90 23.81 -26.13
CA ASP A 307 -3.56 24.10 -24.74
C ASP A 307 -2.73 22.96 -24.15
N ALA A 308 -1.46 23.20 -23.89
CA ALA A 308 -0.56 22.20 -23.31
C ALA A 308 -0.91 21.77 -21.86
N ARG A 309 -1.90 22.41 -21.25
CA ARG A 309 -2.35 22.10 -19.88
C ARG A 309 -3.44 21.03 -19.86
N THR A 310 -4.12 20.81 -20.99
CA THR A 310 -5.21 19.85 -21.12
C THR A 310 -4.67 18.52 -21.63
N SER A 311 -5.13 17.41 -21.06
CA SER A 311 -4.88 16.08 -21.61
C SER A 311 -5.91 15.72 -22.67
N GLU A 312 -5.47 15.02 -23.71
CA GLU A 312 -6.33 14.41 -24.71
C GLU A 312 -6.71 12.95 -24.36
N GLY A 313 -6.21 12.42 -23.24
CA GLY A 313 -6.44 11.06 -22.77
C GLY A 313 -7.38 11.01 -21.57
N VAL A 314 -8.15 9.93 -21.45
CA VAL A 314 -8.95 9.65 -20.24
C VAL A 314 -9.13 8.15 -20.04
N PHE A 315 -9.15 7.72 -18.78
CA PHE A 315 -9.47 6.33 -18.43
C PHE A 315 -10.99 6.11 -18.38
N VAL A 316 -11.46 5.03 -18.99
CA VAL A 316 -12.86 4.59 -18.95
C VAL A 316 -12.96 3.37 -18.05
N TYR A 317 -13.46 3.55 -16.85
CA TYR A 317 -13.54 2.53 -15.81
C TYR A 317 -14.77 1.65 -15.97
N THR A 318 -14.57 0.33 -16.14
CA THR A 318 -15.65 -0.65 -16.35
C THR A 318 -15.95 -1.52 -15.13
N GLY A 319 -15.38 -1.20 -13.97
CA GLY A 319 -15.57 -1.94 -12.71
C GLY A 319 -15.03 -3.37 -12.79
N SER A 320 -15.89 -4.33 -12.52
CA SER A 320 -15.56 -5.75 -12.66
C SER A 320 -15.74 -6.29 -14.08
N THR A 321 -16.40 -5.55 -14.97
CA THR A 321 -16.70 -5.96 -16.34
C THR A 321 -15.47 -5.88 -17.22
N THR A 322 -15.16 -6.96 -17.92
CA THR A 322 -14.04 -6.93 -18.89
C THR A 322 -14.44 -6.12 -20.11
N PRO A 323 -13.63 -5.11 -20.52
CA PRO A 323 -13.90 -4.31 -21.71
C PRO A 323 -14.05 -5.17 -22.97
N THR A 324 -14.96 -4.78 -23.85
CA THR A 324 -15.21 -5.45 -25.13
C THR A 324 -14.60 -4.70 -26.32
N VAL A 325 -13.95 -3.56 -26.06
CA VAL A 325 -13.24 -2.78 -27.06
C VAL A 325 -11.82 -3.28 -27.25
N ALA A 326 -11.21 -2.95 -28.39
CA ALA A 326 -9.83 -3.28 -28.71
C ALA A 326 -9.00 -2.02 -29.02
N VAL A 327 -7.69 -2.10 -28.83
CA VAL A 327 -6.77 -1.02 -29.22
C VAL A 327 -6.94 -0.71 -30.72
N GLY A 328 -7.08 0.58 -31.03
CA GLY A 328 -7.40 1.07 -32.39
C GLY A 328 -8.89 1.15 -32.71
N ASP A 329 -9.79 0.80 -31.81
CA ASP A 329 -11.21 1.10 -31.99
C ASP A 329 -11.45 2.61 -31.82
N SER A 330 -12.21 3.19 -32.75
CA SER A 330 -12.80 4.52 -32.58
C SER A 330 -14.12 4.34 -31.85
N VAL A 331 -14.27 4.98 -30.71
CA VAL A 331 -15.43 4.79 -29.81
C VAL A 331 -16.10 6.12 -29.50
N LEU A 332 -17.38 6.05 -29.14
CA LEU A 332 -18.14 7.12 -28.52
C LEU A 332 -18.58 6.65 -27.15
N VAL A 333 -18.04 7.28 -26.10
CA VAL A 333 -18.26 6.88 -24.72
C VAL A 333 -19.30 7.79 -24.06
N THR A 334 -20.31 7.20 -23.44
CA THR A 334 -21.27 7.88 -22.57
C THR A 334 -21.07 7.37 -21.16
N GLY A 335 -21.03 8.22 -20.17
CA GLY A 335 -20.83 7.85 -18.78
C GLY A 335 -20.81 9.06 -17.86
N ARG A 336 -20.27 8.89 -16.65
CA ARG A 336 -20.12 9.95 -15.65
C ARG A 336 -18.64 10.23 -15.42
N VAL A 337 -18.24 11.48 -15.41
CA VAL A 337 -16.88 11.87 -15.04
C VAL A 337 -16.74 11.81 -13.52
N THR A 338 -15.70 11.16 -13.04
CA THR A 338 -15.41 10.98 -11.62
C THR A 338 -13.95 11.32 -11.36
N GLU A 339 -13.69 12.05 -10.30
CA GLU A 339 -12.35 12.22 -9.74
C GLU A 339 -12.09 11.10 -8.73
N TYR A 340 -11.30 10.12 -9.11
CA TYR A 340 -10.97 9.00 -8.25
C TYR A 340 -9.67 9.27 -7.51
N HIS A 341 -9.71 9.28 -6.17
CA HIS A 341 -8.53 9.37 -5.32
C HIS A 341 -8.19 7.98 -4.78
N PRO A 342 -7.11 7.32 -5.26
CA PRO A 342 -6.71 6.01 -4.74
C PRO A 342 -6.43 6.01 -3.23
N SER A 343 -6.02 7.16 -2.68
CA SER A 343 -5.90 7.40 -1.23
C SER A 343 -6.19 8.85 -0.89
N SER A 344 -6.39 9.17 0.38
CA SER A 344 -6.65 10.54 0.83
C SER A 344 -5.49 11.52 0.57
N THR A 345 -4.30 11.03 0.26
CA THR A 345 -3.09 11.83 0.00
C THR A 345 -2.61 11.74 -1.45
N SER A 346 -3.21 10.87 -2.27
CA SER A 346 -2.95 10.77 -3.71
C SER A 346 -3.47 11.99 -4.46
N GLN A 347 -2.93 12.25 -5.64
CA GLN A 347 -3.62 13.03 -6.66
C GLN A 347 -4.86 12.24 -7.13
N SER A 348 -5.82 12.91 -7.77
CA SER A 348 -6.96 12.25 -8.41
C SER A 348 -6.55 11.64 -9.76
N VAL A 349 -7.40 10.77 -10.26
CA VAL A 349 -7.41 10.29 -11.65
C VAL A 349 -8.77 10.64 -12.21
N THR A 350 -8.82 11.32 -13.34
CA THR A 350 -10.05 11.62 -14.04
C THR A 350 -10.53 10.38 -14.79
N GLU A 351 -11.70 9.87 -14.42
CA GLU A 351 -12.27 8.65 -15.01
C GLU A 351 -13.67 8.90 -15.59
N ILE A 352 -14.03 8.16 -16.65
CA ILE A 352 -15.42 8.02 -17.07
C ILE A 352 -15.95 6.70 -16.50
N THR A 353 -16.88 6.77 -15.55
CA THR A 353 -17.46 5.62 -14.84
C THR A 353 -18.85 5.26 -15.37
N GLY A 354 -19.31 4.00 -15.16
CA GLY A 354 -20.58 3.50 -15.67
C GLY A 354 -20.71 3.61 -17.20
N PRO A 355 -19.68 3.23 -17.98
CA PRO A 355 -19.63 3.59 -19.38
C PRO A 355 -20.55 2.73 -20.25
N THR A 356 -21.14 3.38 -21.27
CA THR A 356 -21.66 2.72 -22.47
C THR A 356 -20.82 3.17 -23.64
N ALA A 357 -20.18 2.23 -24.35
CA ALA A 357 -19.33 2.51 -25.51
C ALA A 357 -20.00 2.04 -26.81
N THR A 358 -19.97 2.90 -27.82
CA THR A 358 -20.35 2.53 -29.18
C THR A 358 -19.10 2.51 -30.05
N VAL A 359 -18.72 1.37 -30.58
CA VAL A 359 -17.62 1.25 -31.55
C VAL A 359 -18.09 1.79 -32.90
N VAL A 360 -17.42 2.81 -33.39
CA VAL A 360 -17.70 3.47 -34.70
C VAL A 360 -16.94 2.76 -35.80
N SER A 361 -15.66 2.47 -35.57
CA SER A 361 -14.79 1.74 -36.51
C SER A 361 -13.65 1.08 -35.76
N ALA A 362 -13.02 0.08 -36.35
CA ALA A 362 -11.90 -0.65 -35.78
C ALA A 362 -10.63 -0.46 -36.61
N GLY A 363 -9.47 -0.70 -36.01
CA GLY A 363 -8.18 -0.67 -36.70
C GLY A 363 -7.74 0.71 -37.12
N ASN A 364 -8.16 1.76 -36.41
CA ASN A 364 -7.73 3.13 -36.66
C ASN A 364 -6.27 3.35 -36.26
N ALA A 365 -5.60 4.31 -36.91
CA ALA A 365 -4.29 4.76 -36.49
C ALA A 365 -4.34 5.30 -35.05
N LEU A 366 -3.38 4.91 -34.25
CA LEU A 366 -3.28 5.42 -32.88
C LEU A 366 -2.73 6.86 -32.91
N PRO A 367 -3.15 7.75 -31.99
CA PRO A 367 -2.54 9.06 -31.80
C PRO A 367 -1.03 8.92 -31.56
N GLU A 368 -0.25 9.88 -32.08
CA GLU A 368 1.20 9.92 -31.89
C GLU A 368 1.53 10.02 -30.39
N PRO A 369 2.45 9.21 -29.86
CA PRO A 369 2.78 9.25 -28.44
C PRO A 369 3.65 10.45 -28.10
N VAL A 370 3.42 11.05 -26.94
CA VAL A 370 4.29 12.11 -26.40
C VAL A 370 5.57 11.49 -25.89
N LYS A 371 6.72 12.06 -26.29
CA LYS A 371 8.02 11.56 -25.86
C LYS A 371 8.33 12.02 -24.44
N LEU A 372 8.77 11.07 -23.59
CA LEU A 372 9.30 11.32 -22.25
C LEU A 372 10.82 11.26 -22.32
N ASP A 373 11.50 12.39 -22.11
CA ASP A 373 12.96 12.46 -22.01
C ASP A 373 13.43 13.71 -21.23
N GLY A 374 14.75 13.87 -21.10
CA GLY A 374 15.34 15.01 -20.38
C GLY A 374 15.10 16.38 -21.03
N THR A 375 14.53 16.44 -22.25
CA THR A 375 14.21 17.72 -22.91
C THR A 375 12.74 18.08 -22.80
N THR A 376 11.88 17.12 -22.50
CA THR A 376 10.43 17.32 -22.38
C THR A 376 9.99 17.47 -20.92
N ILE A 377 10.61 16.76 -19.99
CA ILE A 377 10.25 16.80 -18.57
C ILE A 377 11.01 17.93 -17.86
N PRO A 378 10.32 18.88 -17.19
CA PRO A 378 10.96 19.94 -16.41
C PRO A 378 11.86 19.41 -15.28
N ASP A 379 12.83 20.23 -14.85
CA ASP A 379 13.71 19.88 -13.72
C ASP A 379 13.08 20.23 -12.36
N ALA A 380 12.21 21.24 -12.29
CA ALA A 380 11.45 21.52 -11.08
C ALA A 380 10.34 20.49 -10.90
N TYR A 381 10.20 19.96 -9.69
CA TYR A 381 9.31 18.83 -9.42
C TYR A 381 7.82 19.22 -9.36
N THR A 382 7.50 20.27 -8.59
CA THR A 382 6.12 20.68 -8.28
C THR A 382 6.02 22.17 -7.96
N PRO A 383 4.86 22.82 -8.19
CA PRO A 383 4.63 24.15 -7.66
C PRO A 383 4.64 24.15 -6.13
N GLU A 384 5.00 25.29 -5.52
CA GLU A 384 4.91 25.45 -4.08
C GLU A 384 3.45 25.65 -3.63
N ALA A 385 3.06 24.92 -2.58
CA ALA A 385 1.72 25.00 -1.99
C ALA A 385 1.75 25.04 -0.45
N ASP A 386 2.91 25.32 0.17
CA ASP A 386 3.10 25.38 1.63
C ASP A 386 2.50 24.18 2.39
N GLY A 387 2.59 22.97 1.82
CA GLY A 387 1.98 21.76 2.36
C GLY A 387 0.48 21.61 2.05
N GLY A 388 -0.11 22.52 1.29
CA GLY A 388 -1.47 22.43 0.78
C GLY A 388 -1.61 21.55 -0.46
N SER A 389 -2.87 21.34 -0.91
CA SER A 389 -3.16 20.59 -2.13
C SER A 389 -2.84 21.42 -3.38
N ILE A 390 -2.17 20.78 -4.34
CA ILE A 390 -1.88 21.35 -5.67
C ILE A 390 -3.01 21.11 -6.68
N GLU A 391 -4.04 20.36 -6.35
CA GLU A 391 -5.06 19.89 -7.31
C GLU A 391 -5.85 21.02 -7.97
N ALA A 392 -6.14 22.09 -7.23
CA ALA A 392 -6.88 23.24 -7.76
C ALA A 392 -5.99 24.31 -8.43
N LEU A 393 -4.67 24.10 -8.45
CA LEU A 393 -3.74 25.00 -9.12
C LEU A 393 -3.80 24.76 -10.63
N ALA A 394 -3.70 25.85 -11.40
CA ALA A 394 -3.57 25.75 -12.84
C ALA A 394 -2.25 25.04 -13.19
N LEU A 395 -2.30 24.10 -14.12
CA LEU A 395 -1.13 23.36 -14.55
C LEU A 395 -0.13 24.25 -15.29
N GLU A 396 1.16 24.04 -14.99
CA GLU A 396 2.30 24.67 -15.65
C GLU A 396 3.25 23.58 -16.20
N PRO A 397 2.83 22.80 -17.22
CA PRO A 397 3.56 21.62 -17.69
C PRO A 397 4.95 21.94 -18.25
N GLY A 398 5.22 23.19 -18.65
CA GLY A 398 6.55 23.65 -19.04
C GLY A 398 7.46 24.04 -17.87
N SER A 399 6.94 24.09 -16.64
CA SER A 399 7.66 24.51 -15.43
C SER A 399 7.89 23.38 -14.45
N TYR A 400 6.94 22.47 -14.27
CA TYR A 400 6.95 21.46 -13.23
C TYR A 400 6.69 20.05 -13.76
N ALA A 401 7.45 19.06 -13.27
CA ALA A 401 7.34 17.67 -13.71
C ALA A 401 5.99 17.03 -13.37
N LEU A 402 5.45 17.27 -12.16
CA LEU A 402 4.12 16.75 -11.80
C LEU A 402 3.01 17.35 -12.68
N ASP A 403 3.13 18.63 -13.06
CA ASP A 403 2.16 19.28 -13.94
C ASP A 403 2.30 18.76 -15.40
N PHE A 404 3.53 18.45 -15.80
CA PHE A 404 3.81 17.85 -17.12
C PHE A 404 3.17 16.45 -17.22
N PHE A 405 3.38 15.60 -16.21
CA PHE A 405 2.77 14.27 -16.23
C PHE A 405 1.25 14.33 -16.16
N GLU A 406 0.70 15.22 -15.36
CA GLU A 406 -0.75 15.43 -15.25
C GLU A 406 -1.37 15.85 -16.59
N SER A 407 -0.75 16.78 -17.29
CA SER A 407 -1.23 17.22 -18.62
C SER A 407 -1.18 16.10 -19.68
N LEU A 408 -0.64 14.94 -19.34
CA LEU A 408 -0.58 13.75 -20.20
C LEU A 408 -1.39 12.57 -19.63
N GLU A 409 -2.17 12.76 -18.56
CA GLU A 409 -2.99 11.69 -17.97
C GLU A 409 -3.86 11.00 -19.02
N GLY A 410 -3.77 9.67 -19.13
CA GLY A 410 -4.48 8.86 -20.11
C GLY A 410 -3.93 8.90 -21.54
N MET A 411 -3.03 9.83 -21.87
CA MET A 411 -2.43 9.94 -23.21
C MET A 411 -1.35 8.89 -23.47
N ARG A 412 -1.17 8.52 -24.72
CA ARG A 412 -0.03 7.70 -25.12
C ARG A 412 1.27 8.45 -24.94
N THR A 413 2.17 7.83 -24.22
CA THR A 413 3.53 8.31 -23.98
C THR A 413 4.54 7.29 -24.48
N THR A 414 5.76 7.70 -24.75
CA THR A 414 6.83 6.83 -25.22
C THR A 414 8.20 7.28 -24.74
N PHE A 415 9.08 6.33 -24.54
CA PHE A 415 10.51 6.56 -24.33
C PHE A 415 11.33 5.45 -24.99
N THR A 416 12.63 5.66 -25.12
CA THR A 416 13.56 4.68 -25.71
C THR A 416 14.79 4.53 -24.84
N ASP A 417 15.32 3.28 -24.78
CA ASP A 417 16.61 2.97 -24.15
C ASP A 417 16.72 3.52 -22.71
N ALA A 418 15.71 3.23 -21.89
CA ALA A 418 15.62 3.74 -20.53
C ALA A 418 16.30 2.81 -19.51
N ARG A 419 17.15 3.40 -18.66
CA ARG A 419 17.84 2.67 -17.60
C ARG A 419 16.90 2.36 -16.44
N VAL A 420 16.94 1.11 -15.95
CA VAL A 420 16.19 0.67 -14.77
C VAL A 420 16.82 1.26 -13.50
N VAL A 421 16.02 1.93 -12.68
CA VAL A 421 16.43 2.56 -11.41
C VAL A 421 15.72 1.98 -10.18
N GLY A 422 14.71 1.15 -10.37
CA GLY A 422 14.08 0.32 -9.35
C GLY A 422 13.81 -1.05 -9.94
N ALA A 423 14.26 -2.10 -9.25
CA ALA A 423 14.12 -3.48 -9.71
C ALA A 423 12.64 -3.87 -9.84
N THR A 424 12.37 -4.89 -10.64
CA THR A 424 11.01 -5.43 -10.81
C THR A 424 10.47 -5.93 -9.48
N ASP A 425 9.30 -5.43 -9.10
CA ASP A 425 8.61 -5.77 -7.86
C ASP A 425 7.76 -7.06 -7.98
N ALA A 426 7.06 -7.42 -6.90
CA ALA A 426 6.18 -8.59 -6.85
C ALA A 426 4.93 -8.49 -7.76
N TYR A 427 4.68 -7.32 -8.33
CA TYR A 427 3.57 -7.06 -9.26
C TYR A 427 4.00 -7.02 -10.73
N ASP A 428 5.24 -7.41 -11.02
CA ASP A 428 5.85 -7.32 -12.35
C ASP A 428 5.99 -5.86 -12.85
N GLU A 429 6.09 -4.88 -11.94
CA GLU A 429 6.27 -3.47 -12.21
C GLU A 429 7.72 -3.05 -11.91
N LEU A 430 8.24 -2.08 -12.63
CA LEU A 430 9.61 -1.58 -12.45
C LEU A 430 9.70 -0.07 -12.66
N TRP A 431 10.79 0.54 -12.22
CA TRP A 431 11.05 1.97 -12.44
C TRP A 431 12.22 2.17 -13.37
N VAL A 432 12.04 3.09 -14.33
CA VAL A 432 13.10 3.55 -15.21
C VAL A 432 13.38 5.02 -14.99
N THR A 433 14.56 5.49 -15.44
CA THR A 433 14.81 6.92 -15.62
C THR A 433 14.92 7.25 -17.10
N VAL A 434 14.24 8.31 -17.50
CA VAL A 434 14.38 8.94 -18.82
C VAL A 434 15.31 10.16 -18.79
N LYS A 435 15.90 10.45 -17.62
CA LYS A 435 16.97 11.45 -17.40
C LYS A 435 18.20 10.74 -16.79
N PRO A 436 19.00 10.02 -17.61
CA PRO A 436 20.07 9.15 -17.09
C PRO A 436 21.18 9.90 -16.34
N ASP A 437 21.33 11.20 -16.56
CA ASP A 437 22.33 12.04 -15.88
C ASP A 437 21.81 12.70 -14.58
N GLU A 438 20.52 12.49 -14.23
CA GLU A 438 19.92 13.01 -13.01
C GLU A 438 20.36 12.17 -11.81
N HIS A 439 21.25 12.72 -10.99
CA HIS A 439 21.79 12.12 -9.75
C HIS A 439 22.15 10.60 -9.85
N PRO A 440 22.94 10.18 -10.87
CA PRO A 440 23.21 8.75 -11.07
C PRO A 440 24.00 8.16 -9.90
N THR A 441 23.63 6.96 -9.46
CA THR A 441 24.47 6.15 -8.60
C THR A 441 25.57 5.46 -9.42
N LYS A 442 26.62 4.98 -8.76
CA LYS A 442 27.71 4.26 -9.42
C LYS A 442 27.23 2.95 -10.08
N ARG A 443 26.14 2.35 -9.59
CA ARG A 443 25.62 1.06 -10.03
C ARG A 443 24.36 1.18 -10.91
N GLY A 444 24.02 2.40 -11.34
CA GLY A 444 22.95 2.64 -12.32
C GLY A 444 21.63 3.12 -11.74
N GLY A 445 21.47 3.24 -10.43
CA GLY A 445 20.29 3.84 -9.80
C GLY A 445 20.24 5.38 -9.95
N THR A 446 19.27 5.99 -9.32
CA THR A 446 19.10 7.46 -9.22
C THR A 446 18.99 7.86 -7.75
N LEU A 447 19.94 8.66 -7.25
CA LEU A 447 20.05 9.01 -5.84
C LEU A 447 19.01 10.07 -5.44
N TYR A 448 18.32 9.84 -4.33
CA TYR A 448 17.52 10.86 -3.64
C TYR A 448 18.35 11.50 -2.54
N SER A 449 18.89 12.68 -2.81
CA SER A 449 19.89 13.32 -1.95
C SER A 449 19.40 14.58 -1.23
N SER A 450 18.18 15.04 -1.53
CA SER A 450 17.64 16.29 -0.97
C SER A 450 16.11 16.32 -1.05
N TYR A 451 15.45 16.92 -0.07
CA TYR A 451 14.03 17.24 -0.17
C TYR A 451 13.70 18.30 -1.22
N ALA A 452 14.68 19.15 -1.54
CA ALA A 452 14.49 20.26 -2.47
C ALA A 452 14.65 19.86 -3.94
N GLU A 453 15.29 18.72 -4.21
CA GLU A 453 15.65 18.27 -5.56
C GLU A 453 15.21 16.82 -5.79
N PRO A 454 13.88 16.53 -5.80
CA PRO A 454 13.38 15.22 -6.16
C PRO A 454 13.70 14.85 -7.60
N ASN A 455 13.91 13.57 -7.87
CA ASN A 455 14.18 13.06 -9.21
C ASN A 455 12.93 13.18 -10.11
N THR A 456 13.05 13.90 -11.21
CA THR A 456 11.95 14.20 -12.12
C THR A 456 11.86 13.23 -13.31
N GLY A 457 12.99 12.58 -13.68
CA GLY A 457 13.05 11.65 -14.81
C GLY A 457 12.57 10.23 -14.50
N ARG A 458 12.13 9.95 -13.29
CA ARG A 458 11.71 8.64 -12.83
C ARG A 458 10.28 8.34 -13.28
N VAL A 459 10.09 7.21 -13.95
CA VAL A 459 8.79 6.74 -14.47
C VAL A 459 8.59 5.27 -14.08
N LYS A 460 7.42 4.94 -13.57
CA LYS A 460 7.01 3.55 -13.34
C LYS A 460 6.53 2.92 -14.64
N VAL A 461 6.73 1.61 -14.80
CA VAL A 461 6.31 0.87 -16.00
C VAL A 461 5.64 -0.44 -15.58
N ALA A 462 4.47 -0.71 -16.14
CA ALA A 462 3.77 -1.99 -16.06
C ALA A 462 3.40 -2.45 -17.47
N SER A 463 3.42 -3.74 -17.74
CA SER A 463 2.97 -4.30 -19.02
C SER A 463 1.48 -4.64 -18.97
N LEU A 464 0.71 -4.22 -19.98
CA LEU A 464 -0.70 -4.61 -20.12
C LEU A 464 -0.88 -5.99 -20.73
N ASP A 465 0.03 -6.42 -21.60
CA ASP A 465 -0.15 -7.62 -22.43
C ASP A 465 0.68 -8.82 -22.00
N THR A 466 1.76 -8.60 -21.23
CA THR A 466 2.70 -9.65 -20.83
C THR A 466 3.14 -9.46 -19.39
N THR A 467 3.61 -10.55 -18.77
CA THR A 467 4.40 -10.43 -17.54
C THR A 467 5.60 -9.55 -17.81
N GLY A 468 5.86 -8.58 -16.92
CA GLY A 468 7.02 -7.70 -17.02
C GLY A 468 8.34 -8.48 -16.98
N PRO A 469 9.44 -7.93 -17.51
CA PRO A 469 10.76 -8.55 -17.39
C PRO A 469 11.24 -8.50 -15.94
N VAL A 470 12.02 -9.48 -15.51
CA VAL A 470 12.72 -9.45 -14.22
C VAL A 470 14.01 -8.65 -14.40
N ALA A 471 13.98 -7.40 -14.02
CA ALA A 471 15.07 -6.43 -14.18
C ALA A 471 15.69 -6.06 -12.83
N ASN A 472 16.98 -5.82 -12.82
CA ASN A 472 17.72 -5.24 -11.70
C ASN A 472 18.04 -3.76 -11.97
N VAL A 473 18.40 -3.01 -10.95
CA VAL A 473 18.91 -1.64 -11.12
C VAL A 473 20.13 -1.66 -12.04
N GLY A 474 20.21 -0.69 -12.94
CA GLY A 474 21.28 -0.58 -13.92
C GLY A 474 21.01 -1.30 -15.25
N ASP A 475 20.11 -2.28 -15.29
CA ASP A 475 19.66 -2.88 -16.56
C ASP A 475 18.99 -1.82 -17.46
N GLU A 476 18.78 -2.14 -18.73
CA GLU A 476 18.18 -1.21 -19.69
C GLU A 476 16.95 -1.84 -20.38
N LEU A 477 15.87 -1.09 -20.48
CA LEU A 477 14.77 -1.37 -21.42
C LEU A 477 15.16 -0.81 -22.79
N SER A 478 15.86 -1.62 -23.57
CA SER A 478 16.33 -1.23 -24.91
C SER A 478 15.21 -1.20 -25.92
N GLY A 479 15.27 -0.22 -26.84
CA GLY A 479 14.24 0.05 -27.81
C GLY A 479 13.09 0.86 -27.23
N THR A 480 11.93 0.77 -27.86
CA THR A 480 10.80 1.67 -27.54
C THR A 480 9.82 1.02 -26.58
N THR A 481 9.49 1.73 -25.51
CA THR A 481 8.36 1.46 -24.62
C THR A 481 7.28 2.51 -24.88
N THR A 482 6.03 2.07 -25.07
CA THR A 482 4.89 2.96 -25.38
C THR A 482 3.63 2.45 -24.70
N GLY A 483 2.83 3.37 -24.14
CA GLY A 483 1.53 3.07 -23.54
C GLY A 483 0.84 4.31 -23.03
N PRO A 484 -0.43 4.22 -22.60
CA PRO A 484 -1.09 5.31 -21.91
C PRO A 484 -0.42 5.57 -20.56
N LEU A 485 -0.35 6.84 -20.18
CA LEU A 485 0.11 7.28 -18.87
C LEU A 485 -1.05 7.24 -17.89
N ASP A 486 -0.84 6.62 -16.76
CA ASP A 486 -1.80 6.48 -15.67
C ASP A 486 -1.17 6.99 -14.35
N TYR A 487 -1.94 7.06 -13.29
CA TYR A 487 -1.44 7.40 -11.96
C TYR A 487 -1.71 6.28 -10.96
N SER A 488 -0.74 6.00 -10.10
CA SER A 488 -0.83 5.01 -9.03
C SER A 488 -0.45 5.62 -7.69
N THR A 489 -1.15 5.23 -6.62
CA THR A 489 -0.74 5.57 -5.24
C THR A 489 0.61 4.92 -4.86
N PHE A 490 1.04 3.91 -5.63
CA PHE A 490 2.31 3.21 -5.45
C PHE A 490 3.32 3.67 -6.52
N GLY A 491 4.00 4.78 -6.26
CA GLY A 491 5.08 5.28 -7.10
C GLY A 491 4.74 6.43 -8.05
N GLY A 492 3.49 6.89 -8.10
CA GLY A 492 3.07 8.04 -8.92
C GLY A 492 2.71 7.68 -10.35
N TYR A 493 3.17 8.47 -11.32
CA TYR A 493 2.85 8.26 -12.73
C TYR A 493 3.48 6.99 -13.29
N ILE A 494 2.66 6.21 -14.03
CA ILE A 494 3.00 4.89 -14.55
C ILE A 494 2.63 4.79 -16.03
N VAL A 495 3.56 4.32 -16.86
CA VAL A 495 3.26 3.95 -18.26
C VAL A 495 2.69 2.53 -18.26
N GLN A 496 1.45 2.41 -18.66
CA GLN A 496 0.75 1.13 -18.88
C GLN A 496 1.12 0.63 -20.29
N ALA A 497 2.24 -0.08 -20.38
CA ALA A 497 2.87 -0.39 -21.64
C ALA A 497 2.03 -1.36 -22.50
N THR A 498 1.64 -0.93 -23.69
CA THR A 498 1.08 -1.74 -24.78
C THR A 498 2.20 -2.26 -25.72
N GLN A 499 3.35 -1.59 -25.68
CA GLN A 499 4.60 -2.04 -26.27
C GLN A 499 5.69 -1.83 -25.23
N LEU A 500 6.44 -2.89 -24.92
CA LEU A 500 7.52 -2.85 -23.96
C LEU A 500 8.86 -3.02 -24.68
N GLY A 501 9.87 -2.23 -24.30
CA GLY A 501 11.25 -2.42 -24.72
C GLY A 501 11.79 -3.81 -24.30
N THR A 502 12.87 -4.22 -24.91
CA THR A 502 13.54 -5.49 -24.58
C THR A 502 14.53 -5.29 -23.44
N LEU A 503 14.44 -6.09 -22.38
CA LEU A 503 15.39 -6.01 -21.29
C LEU A 503 16.80 -6.44 -21.77
N ALA A 504 17.75 -5.51 -21.65
CA ALA A 504 19.18 -5.76 -21.78
C ALA A 504 19.78 -5.74 -20.37
N SER A 505 20.25 -6.91 -19.88
CA SER A 505 20.86 -6.97 -18.57
C SER A 505 22.33 -6.55 -18.61
N GLU A 506 22.71 -5.62 -17.76
CA GLU A 506 24.08 -5.17 -17.53
C GLU A 506 24.87 -6.13 -16.63
N GLY A 507 24.22 -7.19 -16.15
CA GLY A 507 24.85 -8.26 -15.37
C GLY A 507 25.29 -7.80 -13.99
N LEU A 508 24.47 -7.00 -13.33
CA LEU A 508 24.68 -6.52 -11.95
C LEU A 508 25.00 -7.71 -11.03
N LYS A 509 25.98 -7.54 -10.17
CA LYS A 509 26.41 -8.58 -9.21
C LYS A 509 26.33 -8.05 -7.80
N GLN A 510 25.97 -8.95 -6.89
CA GLN A 510 26.09 -8.71 -5.47
C GLN A 510 27.54 -8.42 -5.09
N GLU A 511 27.72 -7.44 -4.23
CA GLU A 511 29.04 -7.04 -3.76
C GLU A 511 29.57 -8.01 -2.69
N VAL A 512 30.89 -8.01 -2.55
CA VAL A 512 31.61 -8.72 -1.49
C VAL A 512 32.63 -7.77 -0.92
N THR A 513 32.44 -7.38 0.33
CA THR A 513 33.38 -6.50 0.99
C THR A 513 34.66 -7.23 1.39
N ARG A 514 35.74 -6.49 1.63
CA ARG A 514 36.99 -7.11 2.11
C ARG A 514 36.85 -7.70 3.52
N ARG A 515 37.63 -8.71 3.82
CA ARG A 515 37.71 -9.26 5.17
C ARG A 515 38.45 -8.31 6.11
N GLN A 516 38.03 -8.26 7.37
CA GLN A 516 38.75 -7.56 8.46
C GLN A 516 40.11 -8.17 8.74
N LYS A 517 41.09 -7.33 9.08
CA LYS A 517 42.41 -7.77 9.58
C LYS A 517 42.33 -8.24 11.03
N GLY A 518 43.41 -8.85 11.51
CA GLY A 518 43.46 -9.37 12.87
C GLY A 518 43.28 -8.32 13.97
N ASP A 519 43.75 -7.11 13.73
CA ASP A 519 43.70 -5.93 14.60
C ASP A 519 42.48 -5.03 14.36
N GLU A 520 41.67 -5.32 13.34
CA GLU A 520 40.42 -4.61 13.06
C GLU A 520 39.23 -5.30 13.73
N LEU A 521 38.36 -4.54 14.38
CA LEU A 521 37.02 -4.95 14.82
C LEU A 521 36.03 -4.62 13.71
N ALA A 522 35.36 -5.64 13.17
CA ALA A 522 34.32 -5.47 12.16
C ALA A 522 32.94 -5.50 12.81
N VAL A 523 32.19 -4.42 12.65
CA VAL A 523 30.81 -4.28 13.13
C VAL A 523 29.91 -3.98 11.95
N ALA A 524 28.86 -4.78 11.76
CA ALA A 524 27.90 -4.62 10.68
C ALA A 524 26.49 -4.41 11.23
N THR A 525 25.62 -3.82 10.42
CA THR A 525 24.16 -3.78 10.61
C THR A 525 23.48 -4.40 9.41
N TYR A 526 22.37 -5.11 9.62
CA TYR A 526 21.61 -5.77 8.58
C TYR A 526 20.14 -5.90 8.99
N ASN A 527 19.27 -5.13 8.34
CA ASN A 527 17.83 -5.36 8.39
C ASN A 527 17.53 -6.62 7.56
N VAL A 528 16.87 -7.62 8.14
CA VAL A 528 16.61 -8.94 7.55
C VAL A 528 15.15 -9.14 7.14
N GLU A 529 14.39 -8.05 7.07
CA GLU A 529 13.01 -8.00 6.57
C GLU A 529 12.11 -9.06 7.23
N ASN A 530 11.68 -8.77 8.47
CA ASN A 530 10.71 -9.58 9.21
C ASN A 530 11.03 -11.10 9.24
N LEU A 531 12.27 -11.46 9.62
CA LEU A 531 12.70 -12.85 9.67
C LEU A 531 12.13 -13.58 10.88
N ASP A 532 11.37 -14.66 10.66
CA ASP A 532 10.83 -15.55 11.69
C ASP A 532 11.14 -17.03 11.46
N ALA A 533 10.86 -17.89 12.47
CA ALA A 533 11.16 -19.32 12.37
C ALA A 533 10.26 -20.08 11.37
N LEU A 534 9.21 -19.48 10.82
CA LEU A 534 8.34 -20.11 9.83
C LEU A 534 8.75 -19.79 8.39
N ASP A 535 9.66 -18.83 8.20
CA ASP A 535 10.17 -18.44 6.89
C ASP A 535 10.78 -19.64 6.13
N PRO A 536 10.71 -19.64 4.78
CA PRO A 536 11.33 -20.66 3.95
C PRO A 536 12.84 -20.74 4.17
N GLN A 537 13.41 -21.95 4.13
CA GLN A 537 14.86 -22.16 4.29
C GLN A 537 15.68 -21.33 3.29
N GLY A 538 15.16 -21.10 2.08
CA GLY A 538 15.83 -20.28 1.06
C GLY A 538 16.04 -18.83 1.47
N LYS A 539 15.13 -18.22 2.29
CA LYS A 539 15.34 -16.87 2.85
C LYS A 539 16.49 -16.89 3.85
N PHE A 540 16.50 -17.86 4.77
CA PHE A 540 17.61 -18.06 5.72
C PHE A 540 18.95 -18.25 5.01
N ASP A 541 18.99 -19.07 3.96
CA ASP A 541 20.22 -19.39 3.24
C ASP A 541 20.77 -18.14 2.52
N ARG A 542 19.92 -17.32 1.91
CA ARG A 542 20.33 -16.07 1.22
C ARG A 542 20.82 -15.02 2.21
N LEU A 543 20.06 -14.75 3.28
CA LEU A 543 20.47 -13.82 4.34
C LEU A 543 21.78 -14.27 5.02
N ALA A 544 21.90 -15.57 5.26
CA ALA A 544 23.11 -16.17 5.82
C ALA A 544 24.34 -16.03 4.89
N ALA A 545 24.15 -16.14 3.58
CA ALA A 545 25.20 -15.86 2.60
C ALA A 545 25.61 -14.38 2.65
N GLY A 546 24.65 -13.46 2.81
CA GLY A 546 24.92 -12.05 3.05
C GLY A 546 25.91 -11.84 4.22
N VAL A 547 25.67 -12.48 5.36
CA VAL A 547 26.56 -12.37 6.53
C VAL A 547 27.90 -13.09 6.31
N ALA A 548 27.88 -14.35 5.81
CA ALA A 548 29.07 -15.20 5.78
C ALA A 548 30.00 -14.88 4.61
N VAL A 549 29.43 -14.57 3.43
CA VAL A 549 30.16 -14.40 2.16
C VAL A 549 30.29 -12.92 1.82
N ASN A 550 29.18 -12.20 1.69
CA ASN A 550 29.20 -10.82 1.20
C ASN A 550 29.82 -9.86 2.21
N LEU A 551 29.43 -9.94 3.49
CA LEU A 551 30.03 -9.20 4.60
C LEU A 551 31.35 -9.81 5.11
N ASN A 552 31.79 -10.97 4.59
CA ASN A 552 33.00 -11.68 5.02
C ASN A 552 33.05 -12.00 6.51
N SER A 553 31.91 -12.37 7.11
CA SER A 553 31.81 -12.78 8.52
C SER A 553 32.30 -11.72 9.52
N PRO A 554 31.59 -10.62 9.74
CA PRO A 554 31.93 -9.57 10.73
C PRO A 554 32.10 -10.15 12.14
N ASP A 555 32.78 -9.42 13.00
CA ASP A 555 32.97 -9.81 14.42
C ASP A 555 31.65 -9.61 15.21
N ILE A 556 30.90 -8.57 14.87
CA ILE A 556 29.57 -8.24 15.42
C ILE A 556 28.64 -7.92 14.25
N VAL A 557 27.41 -8.43 14.30
CA VAL A 557 26.32 -8.03 13.40
C VAL A 557 25.14 -7.62 14.27
N ALA A 558 24.69 -6.39 14.13
CA ALA A 558 23.38 -5.97 14.61
C ALA A 558 22.36 -6.35 13.54
N LEU A 559 21.33 -7.06 13.95
CA LEU A 559 20.22 -7.43 13.10
C LEU A 559 18.99 -6.61 13.50
N GLU A 560 18.31 -6.10 12.50
CA GLU A 560 17.00 -5.48 12.63
C GLU A 560 15.94 -6.43 12.03
N GLU A 561 14.68 -6.28 12.47
CA GLU A 561 13.53 -7.05 12.01
C GLU A 561 13.60 -8.57 12.26
N ILE A 562 14.26 -8.97 13.34
CA ILE A 562 14.06 -10.31 13.85
C ILE A 562 12.70 -10.37 14.55
N GLN A 563 11.81 -11.24 14.09
CA GLN A 563 10.53 -11.53 14.72
C GLN A 563 10.66 -12.64 15.78
N ASP A 564 9.58 -12.92 16.48
CA ASP A 564 9.53 -14.05 17.40
C ASP A 564 9.43 -15.41 16.65
N ASP A 565 9.34 -16.50 17.41
CA ASP A 565 9.45 -17.85 16.85
C ASP A 565 8.22 -18.29 16.02
N ASN A 566 7.13 -17.50 16.00
CA ASN A 566 5.92 -17.79 15.23
C ASN A 566 5.40 -16.60 14.39
N GLY A 567 6.23 -15.58 14.19
CA GLY A 567 5.99 -14.48 13.27
C GLY A 567 4.73 -13.67 13.63
N ALA A 568 3.92 -13.35 12.63
CA ALA A 568 2.70 -12.52 12.81
C ALA A 568 1.59 -13.17 13.64
N THR A 569 1.82 -14.34 14.25
CA THR A 569 0.83 -15.01 15.11
C THR A 569 0.77 -14.34 16.47
N ASN A 570 -0.30 -13.60 16.75
CA ASN A 570 -0.47 -12.85 17.99
C ASN A 570 -1.06 -13.74 19.12
N ASP A 571 -0.22 -14.57 19.73
CA ASP A 571 -0.58 -15.49 20.83
C ASP A 571 0.18 -15.23 22.15
N GLY A 572 1.00 -14.17 22.18
CA GLY A 572 1.82 -13.80 23.33
C GLY A 572 3.23 -14.41 23.32
N THR A 573 3.62 -15.12 22.26
CA THR A 573 5.00 -15.53 22.05
C THR A 573 5.86 -14.30 21.85
N VAL A 574 7.01 -14.24 22.55
CA VAL A 574 7.97 -13.11 22.45
C VAL A 574 9.42 -13.60 22.39
N THR A 575 9.63 -14.92 22.26
CA THR A 575 10.98 -15.51 22.11
C THR A 575 11.39 -15.59 20.64
N SER A 576 12.69 -15.49 20.34
CA SER A 576 13.25 -15.67 18.99
C SER A 576 14.37 -16.71 19.00
N GLU A 577 14.30 -17.66 19.92
CA GLU A 577 15.38 -18.67 20.07
C GLU A 577 15.43 -19.63 18.88
N GLU A 578 14.29 -20.03 18.33
CA GLU A 578 14.20 -20.88 17.13
C GLU A 578 14.64 -20.12 15.89
N THR A 579 14.15 -18.90 15.68
CA THR A 579 14.54 -18.02 14.59
C THR A 579 16.06 -17.83 14.56
N LEU A 580 16.68 -17.46 15.68
CA LEU A 580 18.12 -17.23 15.78
C LEU A 580 18.96 -18.51 15.68
N THR A 581 18.43 -19.63 16.17
CA THR A 581 19.08 -20.95 16.03
C THR A 581 19.12 -21.36 14.55
N ARG A 582 18.02 -21.21 13.83
CA ARG A 582 17.95 -21.45 12.38
C ARG A 582 18.90 -20.54 11.63
N PHE A 583 18.87 -19.22 11.92
CA PHE A 583 19.71 -18.25 11.21
C PHE A 583 21.21 -18.50 11.43
N THR A 584 21.65 -18.66 12.68
CA THR A 584 23.06 -18.93 12.97
C THR A 584 23.53 -20.30 12.45
N THR A 585 22.62 -21.28 12.32
CA THR A 585 22.90 -22.56 11.67
C THR A 585 23.10 -22.37 10.16
N ALA A 586 22.26 -21.58 9.50
CA ALA A 586 22.40 -21.25 8.08
C ALA A 586 23.71 -20.47 7.82
N ILE A 587 24.05 -19.47 8.66
CA ILE A 587 25.33 -18.73 8.56
C ILE A 587 26.52 -19.70 8.63
N ARG A 588 26.47 -20.70 9.52
CA ARG A 588 27.53 -21.71 9.62
C ARG A 588 27.57 -22.61 8.38
N ALA A 589 26.41 -22.97 7.83
CA ALA A 589 26.33 -23.76 6.60
C ALA A 589 26.90 -22.99 5.40
N ALA A 590 26.74 -21.67 5.35
CA ALA A 590 27.33 -20.78 4.37
C ALA A 590 28.85 -20.54 4.56
N GLY A 591 29.49 -21.17 5.56
CA GLY A 591 30.93 -21.05 5.84
C GLY A 591 31.30 -20.02 6.88
N GLY A 592 30.33 -19.34 7.51
CA GLY A 592 30.54 -18.36 8.57
C GLY A 592 30.99 -19.01 9.92
N PRO A 593 31.41 -18.19 10.89
CA PRO A 593 31.78 -18.67 12.22
C PRO A 593 30.52 -19.09 13.03
N ARG A 594 30.75 -19.71 14.16
CA ARG A 594 29.71 -19.97 15.13
C ARG A 594 29.47 -18.68 15.91
N TYR A 595 28.38 -17.97 15.57
CA TYR A 595 27.95 -16.79 16.32
C TYR A 595 27.26 -17.18 17.63
N SER A 596 27.41 -16.32 18.64
CA SER A 596 26.54 -16.25 19.81
C SER A 596 25.67 -14.99 19.66
N TRP A 597 24.52 -14.94 20.36
CA TRP A 597 23.63 -13.80 20.27
C TRP A 597 23.22 -13.22 21.61
N ARG A 598 22.79 -11.95 21.59
CA ARG A 598 22.15 -11.27 22.71
C ARG A 598 21.02 -10.39 22.18
N TYR A 599 19.86 -10.46 22.83
CA TYR A 599 18.73 -9.59 22.61
C TYR A 599 17.95 -9.36 23.90
N ILE A 600 16.98 -8.47 23.88
CA ILE A 600 15.96 -8.29 24.92
C ILE A 600 14.61 -8.51 24.25
N ALA A 601 13.85 -9.50 24.70
CA ALA A 601 12.50 -9.74 24.22
C ALA A 601 11.61 -8.51 24.54
N PRO A 602 10.77 -8.03 23.59
CA PRO A 602 9.81 -6.97 23.87
C PRO A 602 8.70 -7.47 24.82
N ALA A 603 7.97 -6.55 25.43
CA ALA A 603 6.65 -6.87 25.93
C ALA A 603 5.71 -7.08 24.72
N ASN A 604 4.82 -8.07 24.82
CA ASN A 604 3.98 -8.45 23.68
C ASN A 604 3.25 -7.25 23.05
N ASN A 605 3.41 -7.04 21.74
CA ASN A 605 2.84 -5.95 20.93
C ASN A 605 3.15 -4.53 21.43
N GLN A 606 4.26 -4.30 22.15
CA GLN A 606 4.62 -2.97 22.67
C GLN A 606 5.73 -2.28 21.88
N ASP A 607 6.41 -2.99 20.98
CA ASP A 607 7.54 -2.44 20.22
C ASP A 607 7.17 -2.09 18.76
N GLY A 608 5.87 -2.15 18.39
CA GLY A 608 5.39 -1.83 17.04
C GLY A 608 5.88 -2.82 15.98
N GLY A 609 5.79 -2.43 14.71
CA GLY A 609 6.08 -3.30 13.58
C GLY A 609 4.90 -4.22 13.23
N GLU A 610 5.17 -5.38 12.65
CA GLU A 610 4.15 -6.38 12.31
C GLU A 610 3.39 -6.83 13.57
N PRO A 611 2.05 -6.71 13.62
CA PRO A 611 1.27 -7.15 14.76
C PRO A 611 1.47 -8.64 15.06
N GLY A 612 1.80 -8.96 16.30
CA GLY A 612 2.16 -10.33 16.71
C GLY A 612 3.63 -10.68 16.54
N GLY A 613 4.34 -10.07 15.59
CA GLY A 613 5.73 -10.40 15.25
C GLY A 613 6.77 -10.00 16.31
N ASN A 614 6.41 -9.10 17.22
CA ASN A 614 7.26 -8.68 18.33
C ASN A 614 8.72 -8.36 17.90
N ILE A 615 8.88 -7.54 16.87
CA ILE A 615 10.14 -7.20 16.20
C ILE A 615 11.17 -6.64 17.18
N ARG A 616 12.43 -7.05 17.04
CA ARG A 616 13.54 -6.63 17.89
C ARG A 616 14.87 -6.52 17.17
N GLN A 617 15.82 -5.83 17.80
CA GLN A 617 17.22 -5.85 17.44
C GLN A 617 17.94 -7.00 18.15
N VAL A 618 18.94 -7.59 17.47
CA VAL A 618 19.74 -8.69 17.98
C VAL A 618 21.22 -8.44 17.68
N PHE A 619 22.10 -8.63 18.66
CA PHE A 619 23.53 -8.74 18.40
C PHE A 619 23.93 -10.19 18.12
N LEU A 620 24.44 -10.49 16.92
CA LEU A 620 25.26 -11.68 16.68
C LEU A 620 26.72 -11.29 16.90
N PHE A 621 27.51 -12.14 17.53
CA PHE A 621 28.94 -11.89 17.70
C PHE A 621 29.77 -13.17 17.65
N ASN A 622 30.99 -13.08 17.10
CA ASN A 622 31.94 -14.16 17.01
C ASN A 622 32.77 -14.25 18.31
N PRO A 623 32.49 -15.20 19.23
CA PRO A 623 33.14 -15.28 20.54
C PRO A 623 34.64 -15.64 20.47
N LYS A 624 35.15 -16.02 19.29
CA LYS A 624 36.60 -16.22 19.08
C LYS A 624 37.36 -14.93 18.80
N ARG A 625 36.65 -13.87 18.47
CA ARG A 625 37.20 -12.57 18.09
C ARG A 625 36.89 -11.49 19.11
N VAL A 626 35.66 -11.46 19.61
CA VAL A 626 35.18 -10.42 20.51
C VAL A 626 34.44 -11.03 21.71
N SER A 627 34.58 -10.45 22.89
CA SER A 627 33.84 -10.86 24.08
C SER A 627 32.69 -9.91 24.34
N PHE A 628 31.50 -10.45 24.69
CA PHE A 628 30.38 -9.66 25.20
C PHE A 628 30.46 -9.55 26.71
N THR A 629 30.23 -8.38 27.28
CA THR A 629 30.21 -8.16 28.72
C THR A 629 28.78 -8.28 29.24
N ASP A 630 28.40 -9.46 29.73
CA ASP A 630 27.08 -9.68 30.31
C ASP A 630 26.93 -8.98 31.67
N ARG A 631 25.87 -8.17 31.82
CA ARG A 631 25.41 -7.57 33.08
C ARG A 631 23.90 -7.75 33.20
N ALA A 632 23.51 -8.69 34.05
CA ALA A 632 22.09 -9.07 34.21
C ALA A 632 21.24 -7.94 34.80
N GLY A 633 19.94 -7.94 34.43
CA GLY A 633 18.91 -7.03 34.96
C GLY A 633 18.29 -6.14 33.89
N GLY A 634 18.78 -6.16 32.63
CA GLY A 634 18.09 -5.53 31.48
C GLY A 634 16.87 -6.36 31.08
N ASP A 635 15.73 -5.71 30.88
CA ASP A 635 14.49 -6.30 30.38
C ASP A 635 13.75 -5.32 29.46
N ALA A 636 12.52 -5.66 29.07
CA ALA A 636 11.72 -4.86 28.14
C ALA A 636 11.49 -3.41 28.60
N THR A 637 11.47 -3.15 29.90
CA THR A 637 11.08 -1.88 30.53
C THR A 637 12.18 -1.24 31.38
N THR A 638 13.25 -1.97 31.67
CA THR A 638 14.34 -1.49 32.53
C THR A 638 15.42 -0.79 31.70
N ALA A 639 15.66 0.49 32.00
CA ALA A 639 16.68 1.29 31.33
C ALA A 639 18.08 0.90 31.79
N THR A 640 19.02 0.76 30.84
CA THR A 640 20.44 0.78 31.14
C THR A 640 20.94 2.22 31.33
N SER A 641 21.95 2.41 32.15
CA SER A 641 22.60 3.70 32.37
C SER A 641 24.11 3.56 32.24
N VAL A 642 24.79 4.67 32.07
CA VAL A 642 26.24 4.73 32.02
C VAL A 642 26.82 4.98 33.39
N VAL A 643 27.78 4.17 33.81
CA VAL A 643 28.51 4.30 35.09
C VAL A 643 29.97 4.67 34.81
N LYS A 644 30.43 5.75 35.42
CA LYS A 644 31.83 6.15 35.40
C LYS A 644 32.64 5.31 36.39
N THR A 645 33.71 4.70 35.93
CA THR A 645 34.64 3.94 36.75
C THR A 645 36.06 4.44 36.55
N ARG A 646 37.01 3.89 37.34
CA ARG A 646 38.47 4.19 37.13
C ARG A 646 39.01 3.61 35.81
N LYS A 647 38.26 2.71 35.17
CA LYS A 647 38.63 2.04 33.90
C LYS A 647 37.85 2.57 32.70
N GLY A 648 37.17 3.70 32.83
CA GLY A 648 36.33 4.27 31.81
C GLY A 648 34.83 4.08 32.07
N ALA A 649 34.04 4.22 31.06
CA ALA A 649 32.58 4.02 31.07
C ALA A 649 32.20 2.53 31.11
N HIS A 650 31.12 2.22 31.81
CA HIS A 650 30.46 0.90 31.78
C HIS A 650 28.93 1.05 31.76
N LEU A 651 28.23 0.02 31.28
CA LEU A 651 26.76 -0.06 31.36
C LEU A 651 26.32 -0.66 32.69
N THR A 652 25.17 -0.23 33.21
CA THR A 652 24.52 -0.90 34.35
C THR A 652 23.98 -2.28 33.97
N TYR A 653 23.42 -2.41 32.78
CA TYR A 653 22.90 -3.64 32.19
C TYR A 653 23.44 -3.80 30.76
N SER A 654 23.85 -5.00 30.38
CA SER A 654 24.34 -5.34 29.04
C SER A 654 23.99 -6.80 28.73
N PRO A 655 23.11 -7.10 27.77
CA PRO A 655 22.41 -6.11 26.96
C PRO A 655 21.46 -5.24 27.80
N GLY A 656 21.19 -4.03 27.33
CA GLY A 656 20.28 -3.08 27.97
C GLY A 656 19.49 -2.28 26.92
N ARG A 657 18.44 -1.58 27.36
CA ARG A 657 17.63 -0.66 26.55
C ARG A 657 17.83 0.79 26.97
N ILE A 658 17.82 1.71 26.00
CA ILE A 658 17.91 3.16 26.25
C ILE A 658 16.52 3.68 26.55
N ASN A 659 16.30 4.14 27.81
CA ASN A 659 15.08 4.78 28.29
C ASN A 659 13.77 4.17 27.72
N PRO A 660 13.54 2.84 27.89
CA PRO A 660 12.49 2.11 27.16
C PRO A 660 11.05 2.55 27.47
N THR A 661 10.87 3.40 28.51
CA THR A 661 9.57 3.94 28.93
C THR A 661 9.31 5.38 28.44
N SER A 662 10.20 5.94 27.63
CA SER A 662 10.00 7.25 27.00
C SER A 662 8.91 7.18 25.95
N ASP A 663 8.04 8.19 25.85
CA ASP A 663 7.01 8.34 24.82
C ASP A 663 7.61 8.34 23.40
N ALA A 664 8.92 8.61 23.24
CA ALA A 664 9.61 8.51 21.95
C ALA A 664 9.55 7.09 21.37
N TRP A 665 9.37 6.08 22.23
CA TRP A 665 9.31 4.67 21.82
C TRP A 665 7.89 4.09 21.78
N ASP A 666 6.86 4.93 21.84
CA ASP A 666 5.48 4.47 21.73
C ASP A 666 5.27 3.72 20.43
N SER A 667 4.77 2.49 20.51
CA SER A 667 4.56 1.59 19.36
C SER A 667 5.78 1.51 18.43
N SER A 668 7.00 1.53 19.00
CA SER A 668 8.25 1.47 18.25
C SER A 668 9.32 0.65 19.00
N ARG A 669 10.27 0.12 18.24
CA ARG A 669 11.38 -0.70 18.73
C ARG A 669 12.29 0.15 19.62
N LYS A 670 12.72 -0.40 20.75
CA LYS A 670 13.61 0.27 21.71
C LYS A 670 15.06 -0.09 21.42
N PRO A 671 16.02 0.87 21.39
CA PRO A 671 17.43 0.59 21.08
C PRO A 671 18.03 -0.47 21.99
N LEU A 672 18.80 -1.36 21.41
CA LEU A 672 19.58 -2.38 22.13
C LEU A 672 21.03 -1.91 22.30
N VAL A 673 21.52 -1.89 23.53
CA VAL A 673 22.91 -1.48 23.86
C VAL A 673 23.69 -2.66 24.40
N GLY A 674 24.91 -2.86 23.86
CA GLY A 674 25.85 -3.89 24.33
C GLY A 674 27.24 -3.34 24.59
N GLU A 675 27.90 -3.85 25.65
CA GLU A 675 29.31 -3.62 25.97
C GLU A 675 30.13 -4.80 25.49
N PHE A 676 31.02 -4.57 24.52
CA PHE A 676 31.91 -5.56 23.96
C PHE A 676 33.36 -5.26 24.34
N VAL A 677 34.20 -6.28 24.30
CA VAL A 677 35.65 -6.13 24.51
C VAL A 677 36.40 -6.77 23.34
N PHE A 678 37.21 -5.97 22.66
CA PHE A 678 38.09 -6.41 21.59
C PHE A 678 39.51 -6.03 21.90
N HIS A 679 40.43 -7.01 21.95
CA HIS A 679 41.86 -6.82 22.34
C HIS A 679 42.07 -6.06 23.67
N GLY A 680 41.12 -6.28 24.61
CA GLY A 680 41.18 -5.62 25.94
C GLY A 680 40.57 -4.21 25.99
N GLU A 681 40.13 -3.65 24.87
CA GLU A 681 39.51 -2.32 24.78
C GLU A 681 37.97 -2.50 24.77
N PRO A 682 37.24 -1.71 25.57
CA PRO A 682 35.78 -1.72 25.55
C PRO A 682 35.27 -0.97 24.30
N VAL A 683 34.24 -1.51 23.68
CA VAL A 683 33.50 -0.90 22.56
C VAL A 683 32.01 -1.05 22.84
N PHE A 684 31.26 0.04 22.72
CA PHE A 684 29.80 0.07 22.90
C PHE A 684 29.12 0.00 21.54
N VAL A 685 28.15 -0.90 21.39
CA VAL A 685 27.35 -1.01 20.19
C VAL A 685 25.90 -0.71 20.55
N ILE A 686 25.28 0.20 19.79
CA ILE A 686 23.92 0.65 19.98
C ILE A 686 23.17 0.35 18.68
N ALA A 687 22.37 -0.72 18.69
CA ALA A 687 21.53 -1.12 17.55
C ALA A 687 20.17 -0.42 17.64
N ASN A 688 19.75 0.14 16.54
CA ASN A 688 18.52 0.92 16.42
C ASN A 688 17.64 0.37 15.30
N HIS A 689 16.34 0.53 15.46
CA HIS A 689 15.38 0.45 14.40
C HIS A 689 14.28 1.46 14.74
N PHE A 690 14.32 2.64 14.11
CA PHE A 690 13.42 3.73 14.43
C PHE A 690 12.04 3.53 13.79
N THR A 691 11.08 4.38 14.14
CA THR A 691 9.74 4.37 13.56
C THR A 691 9.82 4.53 12.03
N SER A 692 9.09 3.69 11.31
CA SER A 692 9.01 3.73 9.85
C SER A 692 8.40 5.04 9.34
N LYS A 693 8.48 5.28 8.03
CA LYS A 693 7.87 6.44 7.35
C LYS A 693 6.35 6.30 7.18
N GLY A 694 5.73 5.29 7.80
CA GLY A 694 4.29 5.09 7.77
C GLY A 694 3.50 6.33 8.20
N GLY A 695 2.52 6.75 7.40
CA GLY A 695 1.72 7.95 7.62
C GLY A 695 2.35 9.25 7.10
N ASP A 696 3.56 9.23 6.55
CA ASP A 696 4.11 10.34 5.77
C ASP A 696 3.36 10.46 4.43
N GLN A 697 3.21 11.68 3.94
CA GLN A 697 2.58 11.91 2.64
C GLN A 697 3.54 11.51 1.51
N PRO A 698 3.05 10.89 0.41
CA PRO A 698 3.90 10.47 -0.69
C PRO A 698 4.47 11.65 -1.45
N LEU A 699 5.68 11.48 -1.98
CA LEU A 699 6.38 12.50 -2.76
C LEU A 699 5.57 12.99 -3.97
N HIS A 700 4.89 12.05 -4.64
CA HIS A 700 4.06 12.28 -5.82
C HIS A 700 2.59 12.60 -5.50
N GLY A 701 2.24 12.82 -4.23
CA GLY A 701 0.88 13.07 -3.78
C GLY A 701 0.40 14.51 -4.02
N ARG A 702 -0.87 14.75 -3.70
CA ARG A 702 -1.50 16.06 -3.91
C ARG A 702 -1.03 17.16 -2.96
N TYR A 703 -0.45 16.81 -1.82
CA TYR A 703 0.05 17.79 -0.85
C TYR A 703 1.54 18.06 -1.07
N GLN A 704 1.88 19.35 -1.33
CA GLN A 704 3.24 19.76 -1.66
C GLN A 704 3.65 21.02 -0.89
N GLN A 705 4.77 21.00 -0.18
CA GLN A 705 5.71 19.89 0.14
C GLN A 705 5.02 18.85 1.02
N PRO A 706 5.31 17.55 0.83
CA PRO A 706 4.67 16.49 1.61
C PRO A 706 4.99 16.60 3.11
N ALA A 707 4.00 16.43 3.96
CA ALA A 707 4.21 16.38 5.40
C ALA A 707 4.88 15.06 5.79
N ARG A 708 5.94 15.17 6.58
CA ARG A 708 6.71 14.05 7.15
C ARG A 708 6.36 13.91 8.63
N SER A 709 5.13 13.45 8.90
CA SER A 709 4.57 13.40 10.26
C SER A 709 5.36 12.45 11.19
N SER A 710 5.83 11.33 10.66
CA SER A 710 6.60 10.32 11.38
C SER A 710 8.00 10.81 11.78
N GLU A 711 8.58 11.80 11.07
CA GLU A 711 9.89 12.39 11.41
C GLU A 711 9.92 12.99 12.82
N THR A 712 8.78 13.45 13.33
CA THR A 712 8.69 13.99 14.71
C THR A 712 9.06 12.94 15.75
N GLN A 713 8.55 11.72 15.60
CA GLN A 713 8.88 10.61 16.49
C GLN A 713 10.32 10.16 16.29
N ARG A 714 10.79 10.01 15.04
CA ARG A 714 12.19 9.66 14.75
C ARG A 714 13.18 10.67 15.33
N ALA A 715 12.88 11.96 15.25
CA ALA A 715 13.71 13.00 15.86
C ALA A 715 13.73 12.91 17.40
N ALA A 716 12.61 12.54 18.04
CA ALA A 716 12.56 12.28 19.48
C ALA A 716 13.38 11.02 19.85
N GLN A 717 13.30 9.96 19.07
CA GLN A 717 14.10 8.75 19.21
C GLN A 717 15.61 9.05 19.09
N ALA A 718 15.96 9.83 18.08
CA ALA A 718 17.34 10.30 17.89
C ALA A 718 17.86 11.13 19.08
N ALA A 719 17.01 11.95 19.72
CA ALA A 719 17.38 12.74 20.89
C ALA A 719 17.66 11.86 22.12
N GLU A 720 16.90 10.77 22.33
CA GLU A 720 17.14 9.79 23.38
C GLU A 720 18.51 9.11 23.21
N VAL A 721 18.82 8.63 22.00
CA VAL A 721 20.12 8.00 21.70
C VAL A 721 21.26 9.02 21.84
N ASN A 722 21.10 10.25 21.31
CA ASN A 722 22.08 11.32 21.44
C ASN A 722 22.37 11.64 22.93
N THR A 723 21.35 11.70 23.78
CA THR A 723 21.47 11.93 25.22
C THR A 723 22.23 10.80 25.89
N PHE A 724 21.96 9.55 25.52
CA PHE A 724 22.69 8.40 26.03
C PHE A 724 24.17 8.45 25.63
N VAL A 725 24.50 8.75 24.38
CA VAL A 725 25.88 8.89 23.91
C VAL A 725 26.58 10.05 24.62
N LYS A 726 25.90 11.17 24.88
CA LYS A 726 26.44 12.26 25.70
C LYS A 726 26.80 11.79 27.10
N SER A 727 25.98 10.95 27.73
CA SER A 727 26.27 10.38 29.03
C SER A 727 27.48 9.45 29.01
N LEU A 728 27.65 8.70 27.92
CA LEU A 728 28.83 7.86 27.70
C LEU A 728 30.10 8.66 27.59
N LEU A 729 30.10 9.73 26.76
CA LEU A 729 31.25 10.63 26.58
C LEU A 729 31.55 11.48 27.84
N ALA A 730 30.55 11.79 28.66
CA ALA A 730 30.73 12.45 29.95
C ALA A 730 31.39 11.52 31.00
N ALA A 731 31.11 10.22 30.92
CA ALA A 731 31.77 9.22 31.76
C ALA A 731 33.19 8.92 31.26
N ASP A 732 33.38 8.82 29.96
CA ASP A 732 34.64 8.57 29.28
C ASP A 732 34.71 9.31 27.95
N LYS A 733 35.48 10.41 27.86
CA LYS A 733 35.58 11.22 26.63
C LYS A 733 36.17 10.46 25.43
N ASP A 734 36.91 9.38 25.73
CA ASP A 734 37.56 8.52 24.72
C ASP A 734 36.80 7.22 24.49
N ALA A 735 35.55 7.14 24.96
CA ALA A 735 34.68 5.98 24.75
C ALA A 735 34.46 5.72 23.25
N LYS A 736 34.70 4.49 22.83
CA LYS A 736 34.45 4.03 21.45
C LYS A 736 33.05 3.45 21.38
N ALA A 737 32.19 4.14 20.66
CA ALA A 737 30.82 3.64 20.40
C ALA A 737 30.52 3.63 18.91
N VAL A 738 29.78 2.60 18.50
CA VAL A 738 29.17 2.46 17.17
C VAL A 738 27.67 2.49 17.38
N VAL A 739 26.99 3.47 16.80
CA VAL A 739 25.54 3.59 16.71
C VAL A 739 25.15 3.22 15.31
N LEU A 740 24.29 2.22 15.14
CA LEU A 740 23.97 1.70 13.82
C LEU A 740 22.54 1.15 13.77
N GLY A 741 22.08 0.83 12.58
CA GLY A 741 20.79 0.25 12.30
C GLY A 741 19.95 1.07 11.33
N ASP A 742 18.75 0.58 11.09
CA ASP A 742 17.74 1.26 10.31
C ASP A 742 17.13 2.42 11.10
N LEU A 743 17.49 3.64 10.71
CA LEU A 743 16.94 4.87 11.31
C LEU A 743 15.68 5.35 10.58
N ASN A 744 15.28 4.65 9.51
CA ASN A 744 14.11 4.98 8.69
C ASN A 744 14.10 6.44 8.21
N ASP A 745 15.28 7.06 8.06
CA ASP A 745 15.37 8.44 7.63
C ASP A 745 16.70 8.73 6.91
N PHE A 746 16.69 9.78 6.09
CA PHE A 746 17.78 10.13 5.20
C PHE A 746 18.96 10.76 5.94
N GLU A 747 20.16 10.70 5.36
CA GLU A 747 21.38 11.29 5.94
C GLU A 747 21.31 12.83 6.11
N PHE A 748 20.45 13.50 5.33
CA PHE A 748 20.20 14.93 5.39
C PHE A 748 19.00 15.32 6.28
N SER A 749 18.33 14.34 6.92
CA SER A 749 17.10 14.54 7.71
C SER A 749 17.34 15.23 9.05
N ARG A 750 16.25 15.73 9.64
CA ARG A 750 16.24 16.24 11.01
C ARG A 750 16.60 15.15 12.02
N THR A 751 16.25 13.90 11.78
CA THR A 751 16.56 12.74 12.62
C THR A 751 18.06 12.59 12.78
N VAL A 752 18.82 12.50 11.67
CA VAL A 752 20.29 12.36 11.69
C VAL A 752 20.96 13.62 12.24
N THR A 753 20.47 14.82 11.91
CA THR A 753 20.96 16.08 12.49
C THR A 753 20.79 16.12 14.02
N THR A 754 19.64 15.62 14.53
CA THR A 754 19.39 15.52 15.98
C THR A 754 20.33 14.51 16.63
N LEU A 755 20.49 13.33 16.03
CA LEU A 755 21.37 12.27 16.52
C LEU A 755 22.82 12.70 16.62
N THR A 756 23.31 13.52 15.68
CA THR A 756 24.69 14.03 15.64
C THR A 756 24.90 15.33 16.42
N SER A 757 23.84 15.90 16.99
CA SER A 757 23.87 17.19 17.68
C SER A 757 24.92 17.23 18.80
N GLY A 758 25.72 18.30 18.82
CA GLY A 758 26.83 18.48 19.75
C GLY A 758 28.12 17.78 19.32
N GLY A 759 28.19 17.24 18.12
CA GLY A 759 29.38 16.57 17.57
C GLY A 759 29.74 15.26 18.27
N VAL A 760 28.76 14.62 18.94
CA VAL A 760 28.99 13.40 19.72
C VAL A 760 29.08 12.15 18.85
N LEU A 761 28.52 12.21 17.63
CA LEU A 761 28.52 11.15 16.62
C LEU A 761 28.87 11.72 15.25
N ARG A 762 29.56 10.93 14.44
CA ARG A 762 29.88 11.20 13.04
C ARG A 762 29.23 10.14 12.16
N PRO A 763 28.34 10.51 11.20
CA PRO A 763 27.75 9.57 10.25
C PRO A 763 28.81 9.12 9.23
N LEU A 764 29.00 7.82 9.09
CA LEU A 764 30.07 7.27 8.23
C LEU A 764 29.68 7.27 6.75
N ILE A 765 28.38 7.23 6.43
CA ILE A 765 27.89 7.30 5.05
C ILE A 765 28.43 8.54 4.32
N THR A 766 28.63 9.66 5.03
CA THR A 766 29.15 10.89 4.46
C THR A 766 30.64 10.80 4.06
N THR A 767 31.34 9.74 4.43
CA THR A 767 32.72 9.47 4.02
C THR A 767 32.82 8.80 2.66
N LEU A 768 31.72 8.24 2.16
CA LEU A 768 31.63 7.68 0.82
C LEU A 768 31.44 8.77 -0.24
N PRO A 769 31.83 8.52 -1.49
CA PRO A 769 31.42 9.35 -2.61
C PRO A 769 29.89 9.50 -2.67
N PRO A 770 29.34 10.66 -3.05
CA PRO A 770 27.89 10.86 -3.09
C PRO A 770 27.14 9.74 -3.83
N ALA A 771 27.62 9.30 -4.99
CA ALA A 771 26.99 8.26 -5.82
C ALA A 771 26.99 6.83 -5.20
N GLU A 772 27.56 6.67 -3.99
CA GLU A 772 27.60 5.40 -3.24
C GLU A 772 26.84 5.51 -1.89
N ARG A 773 26.08 6.59 -1.64
CA ARG A 773 25.38 6.86 -0.38
C ARG A 773 23.93 6.42 -0.42
N TYR A 774 23.70 5.13 -0.45
CA TYR A 774 22.35 4.55 -0.37
C TYR A 774 22.40 3.14 0.21
N THR A 775 21.30 2.70 0.79
CA THR A 775 21.14 1.38 1.42
C THR A 775 19.81 0.74 1.07
N TYR A 776 18.96 1.49 0.35
CA TYR A 776 17.58 1.14 0.08
C TYR A 776 17.16 1.73 -1.27
N VAL A 777 16.25 1.07 -1.98
CA VAL A 777 15.65 1.61 -3.22
C VAL A 777 14.14 1.59 -3.07
N TYR A 778 13.53 2.77 -3.14
CA TYR A 778 12.09 2.93 -3.00
C TYR A 778 11.54 3.80 -4.13
N ASP A 779 10.50 3.31 -4.83
CA ASP A 779 9.90 4.00 -5.97
C ASP A 779 10.96 4.47 -6.99
N GLY A 780 11.99 3.65 -7.26
CA GLY A 780 13.07 3.99 -8.18
C GLY A 780 14.06 5.06 -7.66
N ASN A 781 13.99 5.42 -6.38
CA ASN A 781 14.94 6.31 -5.72
C ASN A 781 15.91 5.51 -4.83
N SER A 782 17.20 5.56 -5.14
CA SER A 782 18.25 5.07 -4.24
C SER A 782 18.41 6.04 -3.07
N GLN A 783 18.28 5.59 -1.83
CA GLN A 783 18.24 6.45 -0.63
C GLN A 783 18.89 5.77 0.58
N THR A 784 19.36 6.55 1.54
CA THR A 784 19.94 6.05 2.78
C THR A 784 18.86 5.97 3.85
N LEU A 785 18.61 4.79 4.42
CA LEU A 785 17.76 4.59 5.60
C LEU A 785 18.54 3.99 6.76
N ASP A 786 19.50 3.12 6.44
CA ASP A 786 20.39 2.51 7.41
C ASP A 786 21.60 3.41 7.62
N HIS A 787 22.07 3.48 8.86
CA HIS A 787 23.17 4.36 9.24
C HIS A 787 24.15 3.65 10.16
N THR A 788 25.43 3.98 9.98
CA THR A 788 26.49 3.67 10.92
C THR A 788 27.18 4.97 11.33
N LEU A 789 27.14 5.27 12.64
CA LEU A 789 27.76 6.46 13.20
C LEU A 789 28.74 6.04 14.30
N THR A 790 29.78 6.83 14.50
CA THR A 790 30.78 6.57 15.52
C THR A 790 31.07 7.80 16.39
N THR A 791 31.47 7.55 17.66
CA THR A 791 31.97 8.60 18.51
C THR A 791 33.33 9.14 17.97
N PRO A 792 33.72 10.39 18.30
CA PRO A 792 34.95 11.01 17.80
C PRO A 792 36.23 10.23 18.12
N ALA A 793 36.24 9.40 19.15
CA ALA A 793 37.37 8.56 19.51
C ALA A 793 37.69 7.48 18.48
N VAL A 794 36.72 7.13 17.60
CA VAL A 794 36.94 6.20 16.48
C VAL A 794 37.55 6.98 15.30
N THR A 795 38.88 7.09 15.27
CA THR A 795 39.60 7.90 14.29
C THR A 795 40.14 7.11 13.10
N HIS A 796 40.34 5.80 13.27
CA HIS A 796 40.86 4.91 12.23
C HIS A 796 39.86 3.82 11.93
N PHE A 797 39.19 3.94 10.77
CA PHE A 797 38.17 3.01 10.33
C PHE A 797 38.17 2.90 8.80
N ASP A 798 37.52 1.87 8.33
CA ASP A 798 37.13 1.63 6.95
C ASP A 798 35.64 1.29 6.96
N TYR A 799 34.85 1.94 6.10
CA TYR A 799 33.41 1.82 6.08
C TYR A 799 32.93 1.49 4.66
N ASP A 800 31.90 0.64 4.58
CA ASP A 800 31.37 0.14 3.32
C ASP A 800 29.87 -0.10 3.44
N VAL A 801 29.11 0.20 2.38
CA VAL A 801 27.76 -0.30 2.13
C VAL A 801 27.92 -1.45 1.14
N VAL A 802 27.34 -2.61 1.44
CA VAL A 802 27.53 -3.80 0.61
C VAL A 802 26.23 -4.11 -0.13
N HIS A 803 26.18 -3.68 -1.38
CA HIS A 803 24.95 -3.77 -2.21
C HIS A 803 24.70 -5.22 -2.64
N ILE A 804 23.74 -5.86 -1.96
CA ILE A 804 23.39 -7.27 -2.19
C ILE A 804 21.88 -7.53 -2.30
N ASN A 805 21.06 -6.53 -1.97
CA ASN A 805 19.60 -6.67 -1.89
C ASN A 805 18.83 -5.59 -2.66
N ALA A 806 18.92 -4.33 -2.23
CA ALA A 806 18.01 -3.24 -2.65
C ALA A 806 17.94 -3.01 -4.16
N GLU A 807 18.95 -3.42 -4.91
CA GLU A 807 19.05 -3.27 -6.37
C GLU A 807 18.55 -4.50 -7.16
N PHE A 808 18.20 -5.59 -6.48
CA PHE A 808 17.92 -6.87 -7.11
C PHE A 808 16.44 -7.25 -7.02
N ALA A 809 15.88 -7.75 -8.12
CA ALA A 809 14.49 -8.23 -8.15
C ALA A 809 14.28 -9.51 -7.32
N ASP A 810 15.36 -10.27 -7.04
CA ASP A 810 15.34 -11.47 -6.21
C ASP A 810 15.92 -11.23 -4.80
N GLN A 811 15.84 -9.99 -4.30
CA GLN A 811 16.34 -9.57 -2.98
C GLN A 811 15.91 -10.52 -1.85
N ALA A 812 16.77 -10.67 -0.83
CA ALA A 812 16.49 -11.46 0.37
C ALA A 812 15.97 -10.56 1.51
N SER A 813 16.22 -9.28 1.41
CA SER A 813 15.74 -8.14 2.20
C SER A 813 15.69 -6.93 1.29
N ASP A 814 14.90 -5.94 1.59
CA ASP A 814 14.83 -4.66 0.88
C ASP A 814 15.97 -3.68 1.27
N HIS A 815 16.77 -4.01 2.29
CA HIS A 815 17.88 -3.24 2.78
C HIS A 815 19.25 -3.85 2.42
N ASP A 816 20.22 -2.99 2.10
CA ASP A 816 21.62 -3.38 1.97
C ASP A 816 22.36 -3.23 3.29
N PRO A 817 23.13 -4.25 3.73
CA PRO A 817 23.91 -4.18 4.96
C PRO A 817 25.09 -3.22 4.87
N GLN A 818 25.46 -2.67 6.01
CA GLN A 818 26.64 -1.83 6.17
C GLN A 818 27.68 -2.50 7.09
N ILE A 819 28.95 -2.14 6.91
CA ILE A 819 30.03 -2.60 7.77
C ILE A 819 31.06 -1.52 8.04
N VAL A 820 31.47 -1.40 9.29
CA VAL A 820 32.63 -0.60 9.70
C VAL A 820 33.72 -1.50 10.29
N ARG A 821 34.96 -1.29 9.89
CA ARG A 821 36.15 -1.96 10.44
C ARG A 821 36.99 -0.94 11.17
N ILE A 822 37.15 -1.13 12.46
CA ILE A 822 37.78 -0.16 13.37
C ILE A 822 39.14 -0.71 13.83
N ASP A 823 40.25 0.00 13.57
CA ASP A 823 41.51 -0.26 14.21
C ASP A 823 41.50 0.32 15.63
N VAL A 824 41.00 -0.50 16.57
CA VAL A 824 40.81 -0.08 17.96
C VAL A 824 42.11 0.31 18.65
N SER A 825 43.23 -0.25 18.22
CA SER A 825 44.57 0.00 18.80
C SER A 825 45.10 1.39 18.43
N ARG A 826 44.79 1.88 17.22
CA ARG A 826 45.17 3.22 16.76
C ARG A 826 44.18 4.31 17.20
N CYS A 827 43.00 3.92 17.63
CA CYS A 827 42.02 4.82 18.23
C CYS A 827 42.24 5.10 19.72
N ARG A 828 43.49 4.97 20.24
CA ARG A 828 43.86 5.36 21.61
C ARG A 828 44.04 6.87 21.67
N GLY A 829 43.29 7.52 22.55
CA GLY A 829 43.49 8.96 22.83
C GLY A 829 44.91 9.22 23.34
N HIS A 830 45.51 10.28 22.86
CA HIS A 830 46.78 10.81 23.39
C HIS A 830 46.56 11.61 24.66
#